data_f25c048382ea751132f21a722abad0df
#
_entry.id   f25c048382ea751132f21a722abad0df
#
_cell.length_a   1.000
_cell.length_b   1.000
_cell.length_c   1.000
_cell.angle_alpha   90.00
_cell.angle_beta   90.00
_cell.angle_gamma   90.00
#
_symmetry.space_group_name_H-M   'P 1'
#
loop_
_entity.id
_entity.type
_entity.pdbx_description
1 polymer ?
#
loop_
_entity_poly.entity_id
_entity_poly.type
_entity_poly.pdbx_seq_one_letter_code
_entity_poly.pdbx_strand_id
1 'polypeptide(L)'
;MPYENVEGIQVKAEKIVRQKIRTPDFTPGIKRTETGMHLCVEAPGTFCRLAIYETGKKQGVRIPFSPEERVGDLWMMELAGDDFSGLEYTIETEQGELPDPCGRIYTGHERWGDLKAALRPVRCRFPEETYDWEMDQPLKHPYDETILYRLHVRGFTRHTSSGTGERGTFRALTEKIPYLKELGITAVELMMPNEFQEVMMEDGADGNPYATGTPTGRLNYWGYGAGYLFAPKASYTSGKEKEPEREFKDLVKEFHKNDIEVLVELYFTGEESAALAQEAVRFWVYEYHVDGVHLSGFAPAELLASDPLLADTKLLAGSWDGVRVPKTAAAPKLRERRWHLGEYNEGFLIDMRRVLKGDEDQVGRLIYQTRRNPDAYGVINYMAATNGFTMMDMVSCEQKHNEANGENNRDGSDYNYTWNCGVEGTTRKKKIVQMRKKQLRNAFLLLFLSQGTPMFLAGDEFGNSQNGNNNAYCQDNEISWLNWHQLETNRDIYEFVKYMIAFRKAHPVFHLPVEPKNIDYLVCGHPDVSYHGVKTWCPEFETFRRQLGILYCGEYGRRADGTSDDYFFVAYNMHWAPHEFDLPKLPKGMQWTLCINTDDADNNGICPPESLEAGQEPQEELRQYMVPPRSILVFRSFKPISGPASEKDGKKVGKVVKSVKRQNVRKEPAKEAETVVAAAREL
;
A
#
# COMPACT_ATOMS: atom_id res chain seq x y z
N MET A 1 6.74 -49.50 26.19
CA MET A 1 6.35 -49.45 27.64
C MET A 1 4.92 -48.93 27.66
N PRO A 2 4.01 -49.51 28.48
CA PRO A 2 2.63 -49.08 28.55
C PRO A 2 2.56 -47.72 29.25
N TYR A 3 1.64 -46.91 28.81
CA TYR A 3 1.30 -45.57 29.27
C TYR A 3 1.07 -45.58 30.79
N GLU A 4 1.70 -44.66 31.52
CA GLU A 4 1.29 -44.35 32.88
C GLU A 4 -0.07 -43.66 32.83
N ASN A 5 -1.11 -44.42 33.20
CA ASN A 5 -2.45 -43.90 33.41
C ASN A 5 -2.45 -42.94 34.60
N VAL A 6 -2.68 -41.67 34.33
CA VAL A 6 -3.08 -40.72 35.36
C VAL A 6 -4.61 -40.82 35.48
N GLU A 7 -5.07 -41.48 36.56
CA GLU A 7 -6.50 -41.63 36.88
C GLU A 7 -7.19 -40.26 36.94
N GLY A 8 -8.27 -40.09 36.14
CA GLY A 8 -9.28 -39.09 36.37
C GLY A 8 -9.57 -38.10 35.25
N ILE A 9 -9.01 -38.26 34.06
CA ILE A 9 -9.32 -37.36 32.93
C ILE A 9 -9.86 -38.23 31.80
N GLN A 10 -11.22 -38.27 31.63
CA GLN A 10 -11.84 -38.72 30.37
C GLN A 10 -11.60 -37.62 29.35
N VAL A 11 -10.49 -37.68 28.64
CA VAL A 11 -10.02 -36.62 27.76
C VAL A 11 -10.44 -36.96 26.34
N LYS A 12 -11.02 -35.98 25.64
CA LYS A 12 -11.22 -36.04 24.21
C LYS A 12 -9.93 -36.42 23.46
N ALA A 13 -8.79 -35.98 24.00
CA ALA A 13 -7.46 -36.32 23.55
C ALA A 13 -7.10 -37.84 23.63
N GLU A 14 -7.77 -38.65 24.48
CA GLU A 14 -7.54 -40.11 24.52
C GLU A 14 -8.05 -40.85 23.29
N LYS A 15 -8.91 -40.18 22.47
CA LYS A 15 -9.43 -40.70 21.20
C LYS A 15 -8.48 -40.39 20.04
N ILE A 16 -7.51 -39.55 20.24
CA ILE A 16 -6.54 -39.17 19.21
C ILE A 16 -5.41 -40.20 19.23
N VAL A 17 -5.21 -40.89 18.13
CA VAL A 17 -4.23 -41.97 18.00
C VAL A 17 -3.18 -41.59 16.96
N ARG A 18 -1.90 -41.73 17.32
CA ARG A 18 -0.82 -41.60 16.38
C ARG A 18 -0.89 -42.74 15.36
N GLN A 19 -0.77 -42.38 14.09
CA GLN A 19 -0.68 -43.31 12.96
C GLN A 19 0.71 -43.24 12.30
N LYS A 20 1.05 -44.27 11.55
CA LYS A 20 2.26 -44.26 10.71
C LYS A 20 2.04 -43.34 9.48
N ILE A 21 3.01 -42.47 9.24
CA ILE A 21 3.01 -41.60 8.07
C ILE A 21 3.06 -42.45 6.78
N ARG A 22 2.11 -42.24 5.89
CA ARG A 22 2.07 -42.91 4.58
C ARG A 22 2.82 -42.11 3.52
N THR A 23 2.62 -40.81 3.52
CA THR A 23 3.27 -39.87 2.59
C THR A 23 3.83 -38.70 3.41
N PRO A 24 5.15 -38.55 3.48
CA PRO A 24 5.76 -37.45 4.20
C PRO A 24 5.38 -36.09 3.56
N ASP A 25 4.96 -35.13 4.39
CA ASP A 25 4.84 -33.72 4.02
C ASP A 25 5.80 -32.90 4.92
N PHE A 26 6.78 -32.28 4.30
CA PHE A 26 7.83 -31.53 4.98
C PHE A 26 7.47 -30.05 5.18
N THR A 27 6.26 -29.64 4.87
CA THR A 27 5.81 -28.27 5.11
C THR A 27 5.55 -28.08 6.60
N PRO A 28 6.26 -27.16 7.28
CA PRO A 28 6.07 -26.92 8.72
C PRO A 28 4.64 -26.51 9.06
N GLY A 29 4.21 -26.89 10.27
CA GLY A 29 2.89 -26.59 10.80
C GLY A 29 1.94 -27.79 10.84
N ILE A 30 0.67 -27.51 11.12
CA ILE A 30 -0.41 -28.50 11.18
C ILE A 30 -1.33 -28.37 9.96
N LYS A 31 -1.62 -29.51 9.34
CA LYS A 31 -2.56 -29.63 8.23
C LYS A 31 -3.61 -30.68 8.54
N ARG A 32 -4.88 -30.38 8.20
CA ARG A 32 -5.95 -31.37 8.27
C ARG A 32 -5.79 -32.38 7.14
N THR A 33 -6.00 -33.67 7.47
CA THR A 33 -6.06 -34.79 6.52
C THR A 33 -7.47 -35.39 6.51
N GLU A 34 -7.72 -36.34 5.62
CA GLU A 34 -9.03 -37.04 5.58
C GLU A 34 -9.37 -37.78 6.87
N THR A 35 -8.35 -38.21 7.62
CA THR A 35 -8.51 -39.05 8.82
C THR A 35 -8.06 -38.39 10.11
N GLY A 36 -7.59 -37.12 10.04
CA GLY A 36 -7.08 -36.42 11.23
C GLY A 36 -6.19 -35.24 10.91
N MET A 37 -4.98 -35.21 11.48
CA MET A 37 -4.03 -34.12 11.32
C MET A 37 -2.63 -34.63 10.99
N HIS A 38 -1.96 -33.99 10.06
CA HIS A 38 -0.52 -34.11 9.82
C HIS A 38 0.21 -32.94 10.48
N LEU A 39 1.27 -33.25 11.20
CA LEU A 39 2.14 -32.28 11.88
C LEU A 39 3.56 -32.41 11.32
N CYS A 40 4.18 -31.28 11.00
CA CYS A 40 5.60 -31.15 10.72
C CYS A 40 6.17 -30.02 11.57
N VAL A 41 7.10 -30.31 12.46
CA VAL A 41 7.64 -29.36 13.43
C VAL A 41 9.15 -29.26 13.27
N GLU A 42 9.68 -28.05 13.15
CA GLU A 42 11.11 -27.78 13.21
C GLU A 42 11.53 -27.70 14.67
N ALA A 43 12.30 -28.71 15.15
CA ALA A 43 12.80 -28.74 16.50
C ALA A 43 14.21 -29.39 16.56
N PRO A 44 15.25 -28.58 16.78
CA PRO A 44 16.58 -29.12 17.01
C PRO A 44 16.61 -29.87 18.33
N GLY A 45 17.35 -30.98 18.41
CA GLY A 45 17.48 -31.77 19.64
C GLY A 45 17.31 -33.26 19.43
N THR A 46 17.30 -34.03 20.50
CA THR A 46 17.25 -35.49 20.48
C THR A 46 15.85 -36.06 20.70
N PHE A 47 14.92 -35.26 21.20
CA PHE A 47 13.52 -35.64 21.34
C PHE A 47 12.57 -34.47 21.00
N CYS A 48 11.35 -34.83 20.56
CA CYS A 48 10.24 -33.94 20.37
C CYS A 48 8.96 -34.64 20.81
N ARG A 49 8.07 -33.94 21.51
CA ARG A 49 6.75 -34.44 21.94
C ARG A 49 5.68 -33.43 21.65
N LEU A 50 4.53 -33.90 21.21
CA LEU A 50 3.31 -33.13 21.14
C LEU A 50 2.59 -33.22 22.50
N ALA A 51 2.33 -32.10 23.14
CA ALA A 51 1.53 -32.02 24.33
C ALA A 51 0.11 -31.48 23.94
N ILE A 52 -0.93 -32.27 24.19
CA ILE A 52 -2.33 -31.94 23.85
C ILE A 52 -3.10 -31.69 25.15
N TYR A 53 -3.85 -30.60 25.17
CA TYR A 53 -4.66 -30.14 26.30
C TYR A 53 -6.11 -29.93 25.89
N GLU A 54 -7.05 -30.17 26.80
CA GLU A 54 -8.38 -29.60 26.69
C GLU A 54 -8.31 -28.11 27.06
N THR A 55 -9.07 -27.26 26.35
CA THR A 55 -9.11 -25.82 26.59
C THR A 55 -9.34 -25.51 28.09
N GLY A 56 -8.45 -24.70 28.66
CA GLY A 56 -8.50 -24.28 30.04
C GLY A 56 -7.95 -25.31 31.06
N LYS A 57 -7.52 -26.48 30.63
CA LYS A 57 -6.88 -27.48 31.50
C LYS A 57 -5.36 -27.30 31.59
N LYS A 58 -4.79 -27.61 32.78
CA LYS A 58 -3.34 -27.54 32.99
C LYS A 58 -2.64 -28.86 32.68
N GLN A 59 -3.36 -29.96 32.77
CA GLN A 59 -2.82 -31.30 32.49
C GLN A 59 -3.21 -31.71 31.08
N GLY A 60 -2.29 -32.34 30.36
CA GLY A 60 -2.49 -32.79 28.99
C GLY A 60 -1.81 -34.13 28.71
N VAL A 61 -2.07 -34.72 27.58
CA VAL A 61 -1.50 -35.95 27.06
C VAL A 61 -0.20 -35.61 26.30
N ARG A 62 0.85 -36.43 26.45
CA ARG A 62 2.11 -36.29 25.70
C ARG A 62 2.25 -37.41 24.70
N ILE A 63 2.39 -37.08 23.44
CA ILE A 63 2.60 -38.03 22.36
C ILE A 63 3.99 -37.81 21.77
N PRO A 64 4.90 -38.79 21.87
CA PRO A 64 6.25 -38.60 21.32
C PRO A 64 6.24 -38.70 19.79
N PHE A 65 7.02 -37.84 19.14
CA PHE A 65 7.39 -38.03 17.74
C PHE A 65 8.33 -39.24 17.61
N SER A 66 8.30 -39.94 16.48
CA SER A 66 9.21 -41.04 16.23
C SER A 66 10.52 -40.55 15.63
N PRO A 67 11.67 -40.99 16.13
CA PRO A 67 12.94 -40.76 15.45
C PRO A 67 13.00 -41.31 14.01
N GLU A 68 12.18 -42.33 13.69
CA GLU A 68 12.07 -42.91 12.35
C GLU A 68 11.32 -41.98 11.38
N GLU A 69 10.53 -41.05 11.89
CA GLU A 69 9.74 -40.04 11.12
C GLU A 69 10.37 -38.66 11.24
N ARG A 70 11.68 -38.58 11.46
CA ARG A 70 12.49 -37.36 11.49
C ARG A 70 13.39 -37.27 10.28
N VAL A 71 13.48 -36.08 9.68
CA VAL A 71 14.43 -35.76 8.61
C VAL A 71 15.13 -34.44 8.94
N GLY A 72 16.41 -34.48 9.22
CA GLY A 72 17.13 -33.30 9.74
C GLY A 72 16.55 -32.85 11.07
N ASP A 73 16.14 -31.62 11.19
CA ASP A 73 15.46 -31.05 12.36
C ASP A 73 13.94 -31.04 12.25
N LEU A 74 13.39 -31.60 11.18
CA LEU A 74 11.95 -31.73 10.97
C LEU A 74 11.42 -33.02 11.54
N TRP A 75 10.51 -32.92 12.51
CA TRP A 75 9.82 -34.05 13.13
C TRP A 75 8.40 -34.12 12.59
N MET A 76 7.97 -35.28 12.13
CA MET A 76 6.64 -35.47 11.55
C MET A 76 5.80 -36.40 12.39
N MET A 77 4.48 -36.21 12.37
CA MET A 77 3.49 -37.03 13.05
C MET A 77 2.18 -37.02 12.30
N GLU A 78 1.55 -38.19 12.18
CA GLU A 78 0.17 -38.34 11.71
C GLU A 78 -0.72 -38.67 12.91
N LEU A 79 -1.79 -37.88 13.11
CA LEU A 79 -2.81 -38.10 14.14
C LEU A 79 -4.12 -38.49 13.49
N ALA A 80 -4.73 -39.58 13.97
CA ALA A 80 -6.10 -39.93 13.62
C ALA A 80 -7.04 -39.47 14.71
N GLY A 81 -8.19 -38.93 14.31
CA GLY A 81 -9.23 -38.48 15.21
C GLY A 81 -10.29 -37.69 14.46
N ASP A 82 -11.54 -37.85 14.88
CA ASP A 82 -12.68 -37.22 14.21
C ASP A 82 -12.91 -35.77 14.66
N ASP A 83 -12.48 -35.45 15.89
CA ASP A 83 -12.80 -34.14 16.51
C ASP A 83 -11.63 -33.60 17.34
N PHE A 84 -11.04 -32.51 16.86
CA PHE A 84 -9.97 -31.76 17.53
C PHE A 84 -10.50 -30.44 18.15
N SER A 85 -11.80 -30.16 18.06
CA SER A 85 -12.37 -28.94 18.61
C SER A 85 -12.22 -28.85 20.12
N GLY A 86 -11.90 -27.68 20.67
CA GLY A 86 -11.66 -27.48 22.09
C GLY A 86 -10.35 -28.11 22.61
N LEU A 87 -9.45 -28.50 21.71
CA LEU A 87 -8.13 -28.97 22.06
C LEU A 87 -7.08 -27.91 21.71
N GLU A 88 -6.08 -27.82 22.58
CA GLU A 88 -4.89 -26.98 22.45
C GLU A 88 -3.65 -27.86 22.43
N TYR A 89 -2.57 -27.38 21.84
CA TYR A 89 -1.30 -28.10 21.83
C TYR A 89 -0.09 -27.20 22.00
N THR A 90 1.02 -27.80 22.39
CA THR A 90 2.36 -27.23 22.43
C THR A 90 3.36 -28.30 21.99
N ILE A 91 4.58 -27.86 21.72
CA ILE A 91 5.71 -28.73 21.38
C ILE A 91 6.65 -28.73 22.54
N GLU A 92 6.98 -29.92 23.06
CA GLU A 92 7.94 -30.13 24.14
C GLU A 92 9.27 -30.65 23.56
N THR A 93 10.36 -29.94 23.86
CA THR A 93 11.73 -30.26 23.44
C THR A 93 12.67 -30.20 24.65
N GLU A 94 13.97 -30.32 24.43
CA GLU A 94 15.00 -30.11 25.46
C GLU A 94 15.01 -28.67 26.01
N GLN A 95 14.49 -27.71 25.23
CA GLN A 95 14.39 -26.30 25.64
C GLN A 95 13.14 -26.02 26.50
N GLY A 96 12.29 -27.02 26.67
CA GLY A 96 11.04 -26.92 27.41
C GLY A 96 9.82 -27.05 26.50
N GLU A 97 8.67 -26.62 27.03
CA GLU A 97 7.38 -26.62 26.34
C GLU A 97 7.13 -25.26 25.73
N LEU A 98 7.05 -25.19 24.40
CA LEU A 98 6.89 -23.99 23.62
C LEU A 98 5.68 -24.09 22.67
N PRO A 99 5.03 -22.98 22.31
CA PRO A 99 4.05 -23.00 21.23
C PRO A 99 4.72 -23.35 19.88
N ASP A 100 3.97 -23.94 18.98
CA ASP A 100 4.42 -24.20 17.61
C ASP A 100 4.63 -22.86 16.87
N PRO A 101 5.82 -22.54 16.36
CA PRO A 101 6.06 -21.29 15.62
C PRO A 101 5.21 -21.18 14.33
N CYS A 102 4.76 -22.32 13.78
CA CYS A 102 3.87 -22.39 12.62
C CYS A 102 2.40 -22.57 13.02
N GLY A 103 2.05 -22.35 14.29
CA GLY A 103 0.67 -22.38 14.75
C GLY A 103 -0.20 -21.33 14.05
N ARG A 104 -1.46 -21.66 13.83
CA ARG A 104 -2.40 -20.83 13.10
C ARG A 104 -3.34 -20.03 13.99
N ILE A 105 -3.56 -20.50 15.22
CA ILE A 105 -4.39 -19.85 16.25
C ILE A 105 -3.72 -20.02 17.60
N TYR A 106 -3.48 -18.91 18.28
CA TYR A 106 -2.85 -18.89 19.59
C TYR A 106 -3.85 -18.53 20.67
N THR A 107 -3.79 -19.21 21.80
CA THR A 107 -4.67 -18.97 22.95
C THR A 107 -4.02 -18.01 23.94
N GLY A 108 -4.86 -17.26 24.66
CA GLY A 108 -4.42 -16.26 25.63
C GLY A 108 -4.23 -14.85 25.07
N HIS A 109 -4.36 -14.68 23.76
CA HIS A 109 -4.21 -13.39 23.05
C HIS A 109 -5.55 -12.82 22.53
N GLU A 110 -6.68 -13.36 23.00
CA GLU A 110 -8.02 -12.97 22.52
C GLU A 110 -8.44 -11.55 22.93
N ARG A 111 -7.81 -11.02 23.98
CA ARG A 111 -8.11 -9.69 24.52
C ARG A 111 -6.87 -8.81 24.43
N TRP A 112 -7.01 -7.73 23.68
CA TRP A 112 -5.95 -6.74 23.53
C TRP A 112 -5.46 -6.20 24.87
N GLY A 113 -4.14 -6.28 25.10
CA GLY A 113 -3.44 -5.73 26.26
C GLY A 113 -3.77 -6.43 27.59
N ASP A 114 -4.20 -7.70 27.59
CA ASP A 114 -4.47 -8.45 28.81
C ASP A 114 -3.17 -8.85 29.52
N LEU A 115 -2.79 -8.06 30.55
CA LEU A 115 -1.60 -8.30 31.36
C LEU A 115 -1.56 -9.69 32.02
N LYS A 116 -2.74 -10.26 32.35
CA LYS A 116 -2.81 -11.58 32.96
C LYS A 116 -2.58 -12.70 31.95
N ALA A 117 -3.06 -12.49 30.74
CA ALA A 117 -2.84 -13.42 29.65
C ALA A 117 -1.38 -13.47 29.23
N ALA A 118 -0.71 -12.34 29.16
CA ALA A 118 0.70 -12.20 28.81
C ALA A 118 1.66 -13.00 29.74
N LEU A 119 1.21 -13.33 30.96
CA LEU A 119 1.96 -14.13 31.93
C LEU A 119 1.60 -15.63 31.91
N ARG A 120 0.76 -16.08 30.99
CA ARG A 120 0.35 -17.48 30.85
C ARG A 120 1.12 -18.15 29.72
N PRO A 121 1.35 -19.48 29.80
CA PRO A 121 1.87 -20.24 28.68
C PRO A 121 0.93 -20.07 27.46
N VAL A 122 1.50 -19.73 26.34
CA VAL A 122 0.79 -19.65 25.05
C VAL A 122 0.68 -21.07 24.49
N ARG A 123 -0.48 -21.41 23.95
CA ARG A 123 -0.73 -22.68 23.27
C ARG A 123 -1.32 -22.43 21.90
N CYS A 124 -1.24 -23.42 21.04
CA CYS A 124 -1.86 -23.38 19.73
C CYS A 124 -3.18 -24.16 19.75
N ARG A 125 -4.18 -23.72 19.01
CA ARG A 125 -5.38 -24.50 18.70
C ARG A 125 -5.15 -25.29 17.41
N PHE A 126 -5.78 -26.47 17.33
CA PHE A 126 -5.83 -27.20 16.07
C PHE A 126 -6.67 -26.44 15.05
N PRO A 127 -6.24 -26.37 13.75
CA PRO A 127 -7.02 -25.72 12.73
C PRO A 127 -8.37 -26.42 12.53
N GLU A 128 -9.40 -25.62 12.35
CA GLU A 128 -10.76 -26.13 12.12
C GLU A 128 -10.97 -26.48 10.63
N GLU A 129 -12.23 -26.53 10.19
CA GLU A 129 -12.61 -26.97 8.86
C GLU A 129 -12.02 -26.15 7.73
N THR A 130 -12.04 -26.72 6.52
CA THR A 130 -11.66 -26.02 5.29
C THR A 130 -12.57 -24.82 5.05
N TYR A 131 -11.97 -23.66 4.75
CA TYR A 131 -12.70 -22.44 4.40
C TYR A 131 -13.16 -22.48 2.94
N ASP A 132 -14.42 -22.12 2.67
CA ASP A 132 -14.93 -22.00 1.32
C ASP A 132 -14.64 -20.60 0.73
N TRP A 133 -13.67 -20.52 -0.13
CA TRP A 133 -13.32 -19.32 -0.85
C TRP A 133 -14.28 -18.98 -2.00
N GLU A 134 -15.25 -19.87 -2.30
CA GLU A 134 -16.17 -19.70 -3.46
C GLU A 134 -15.38 -19.57 -4.77
N MET A 135 -15.51 -18.44 -5.48
CA MET A 135 -14.80 -18.14 -6.73
C MET A 135 -13.75 -17.05 -6.55
N ASP A 136 -13.26 -16.84 -5.32
CA ASP A 136 -12.29 -15.82 -5.01
C ASP A 136 -10.98 -16.03 -5.79
N GLN A 137 -10.42 -14.93 -6.33
CA GLN A 137 -9.17 -14.90 -7.07
C GLN A 137 -8.42 -13.61 -6.75
N PRO A 138 -7.07 -13.62 -6.74
CA PRO A 138 -6.28 -12.40 -6.62
C PRO A 138 -6.60 -11.39 -7.71
N LEU A 139 -6.72 -10.11 -7.35
CA LEU A 139 -7.15 -9.03 -8.25
C LEU A 139 -6.06 -8.60 -9.24
N LYS A 140 -4.80 -8.60 -8.83
CA LYS A 140 -3.61 -8.31 -9.66
C LYS A 140 -3.65 -6.92 -10.32
N HIS A 141 -4.10 -5.87 -9.61
CA HIS A 141 -4.03 -4.52 -10.12
C HIS A 141 -2.58 -4.13 -10.44
N PRO A 142 -2.30 -3.52 -11.61
CA PRO A 142 -0.95 -3.03 -11.90
C PRO A 142 -0.58 -1.86 -10.98
N TYR A 143 0.72 -1.68 -10.72
CA TYR A 143 1.20 -0.62 -9.81
C TYR A 143 0.80 0.79 -10.25
N ASP A 144 0.75 1.07 -11.55
CA ASP A 144 0.34 2.35 -12.13
C ASP A 144 -1.15 2.66 -11.93
N GLU A 145 -2.01 1.65 -11.74
CA GLU A 145 -3.44 1.79 -11.45
C GLU A 145 -3.77 1.69 -9.95
N THR A 146 -2.78 1.32 -9.12
CA THR A 146 -2.96 1.13 -7.68
C THR A 146 -2.98 2.47 -6.93
N ILE A 147 -3.97 2.63 -6.05
CA ILE A 147 -4.03 3.67 -5.00
C ILE A 147 -3.95 2.93 -3.67
N LEU A 148 -2.80 3.03 -3.01
CA LEU A 148 -2.51 2.27 -1.80
C LEU A 148 -2.87 3.05 -0.53
N TYR A 149 -3.62 2.43 0.36
CA TYR A 149 -4.09 3.01 1.62
C TYR A 149 -3.58 2.18 2.80
N ARG A 150 -2.60 2.72 3.54
CA ARG A 150 -1.98 2.01 4.66
C ARG A 150 -2.71 2.30 5.95
N LEU A 151 -3.10 1.25 6.69
CA LEU A 151 -3.87 1.38 7.92
C LEU A 151 -3.45 0.38 9.00
N HIS A 152 -3.70 0.76 10.26
CA HIS A 152 -3.61 -0.12 11.42
C HIS A 152 -5.00 -0.67 11.74
N VAL A 153 -5.18 -2.00 11.71
CA VAL A 153 -6.49 -2.66 11.87
C VAL A 153 -7.26 -2.12 13.09
N ARG A 154 -6.60 -2.10 14.26
CA ARG A 154 -7.22 -1.63 15.49
C ARG A 154 -7.49 -0.12 15.47
N GLY A 155 -6.49 0.69 15.14
CA GLY A 155 -6.58 2.16 15.18
C GLY A 155 -7.61 2.74 14.23
N PHE A 156 -7.83 2.10 13.10
CA PHE A 156 -8.75 2.57 12.06
C PHE A 156 -10.19 2.71 12.54
N THR A 157 -10.66 1.77 13.37
CA THR A 157 -12.05 1.77 13.82
C THR A 157 -12.22 1.85 15.35
N ARG A 158 -11.15 1.91 16.13
CA ARG A 158 -11.21 1.83 17.59
C ARG A 158 -11.92 3.01 18.26
N HIS A 159 -11.74 4.22 17.71
CA HIS A 159 -12.36 5.43 18.25
C HIS A 159 -13.89 5.34 18.17
N THR A 160 -14.59 5.92 19.17
CA THR A 160 -16.05 5.86 19.27
C THR A 160 -16.79 6.46 18.08
N SER A 161 -16.16 7.44 17.41
CA SER A 161 -16.71 8.09 16.21
C SER A 161 -16.65 7.25 14.94
N SER A 162 -16.08 6.05 14.98
CA SER A 162 -16.00 5.19 13.78
C SER A 162 -17.37 4.74 13.26
N GLY A 163 -18.37 4.67 14.14
CA GLY A 163 -19.72 4.23 13.77
C GLY A 163 -19.83 2.74 13.48
N THR A 164 -18.78 1.94 13.77
CA THR A 164 -18.76 0.49 13.57
C THR A 164 -19.22 -0.26 14.81
N GLY A 165 -19.67 -1.51 14.62
CA GLY A 165 -20.16 -2.36 15.69
C GLY A 165 -19.04 -2.81 16.64
N GLU A 166 -18.21 -3.75 16.23
CA GLU A 166 -17.10 -4.29 17.02
C GLU A 166 -15.77 -3.59 16.68
N ARG A 167 -15.56 -2.43 17.30
CA ARG A 167 -14.47 -1.51 16.99
C ARG A 167 -13.07 -2.10 17.22
N GLY A 168 -12.17 -1.89 16.26
CA GLY A 168 -10.79 -2.34 16.31
C GLY A 168 -10.60 -3.79 15.91
N THR A 169 -11.51 -4.33 15.09
CA THR A 169 -11.50 -5.71 14.62
C THR A 169 -11.47 -5.79 13.09
N PHE A 170 -11.14 -6.95 12.55
CA PHE A 170 -11.22 -7.25 11.11
C PHE A 170 -12.63 -7.01 10.57
N ARG A 171 -13.66 -7.45 11.31
CA ARG A 171 -15.06 -7.22 10.94
C ARG A 171 -15.43 -5.73 10.86
N ALA A 172 -14.98 -4.93 11.84
CA ALA A 172 -15.22 -3.49 11.81
C ALA A 172 -14.53 -2.82 10.62
N LEU A 173 -13.41 -3.37 10.13
CA LEU A 173 -12.75 -2.90 8.93
C LEU A 173 -13.59 -3.18 7.68
N THR A 174 -14.23 -4.35 7.56
CA THR A 174 -15.14 -4.65 6.43
C THR A 174 -16.34 -3.70 6.37
N GLU A 175 -16.83 -3.22 7.53
CA GLU A 175 -17.91 -2.21 7.58
C GLU A 175 -17.48 -0.86 6.94
N LYS A 176 -16.18 -0.62 6.75
CA LYS A 176 -15.61 0.60 6.12
C LYS A 176 -15.33 0.46 4.61
N ILE A 177 -15.57 -0.68 4.00
CA ILE A 177 -15.38 -0.87 2.55
C ILE A 177 -16.16 0.17 1.72
N PRO A 178 -17.43 0.51 2.02
CA PRO A 178 -18.13 1.56 1.26
C PRO A 178 -17.41 2.92 1.27
N TYR A 179 -16.80 3.29 2.40
CA TYR A 179 -16.01 4.51 2.51
C TYR A 179 -14.75 4.46 1.63
N LEU A 180 -14.02 3.34 1.68
CA LEU A 180 -12.81 3.15 0.88
C LEU A 180 -13.11 3.17 -0.62
N LYS A 181 -14.21 2.55 -1.04
CA LYS A 181 -14.69 2.61 -2.43
C LYS A 181 -15.08 4.02 -2.86
N GLU A 182 -15.80 4.74 -2.01
CA GLU A 182 -16.20 6.14 -2.29
C GLU A 182 -14.96 7.03 -2.44
N LEU A 183 -13.94 6.83 -1.62
CA LEU A 183 -12.68 7.55 -1.70
C LEU A 183 -11.89 7.17 -2.98
N GLY A 184 -12.10 5.96 -3.51
CA GLY A 184 -11.45 5.48 -4.73
C GLY A 184 -10.19 4.62 -4.49
N ILE A 185 -10.04 4.05 -3.29
CA ILE A 185 -8.94 3.14 -2.92
C ILE A 185 -9.05 1.84 -3.74
N THR A 186 -7.91 1.33 -4.19
CA THR A 186 -7.82 0.05 -4.93
C THR A 186 -7.00 -1.00 -4.20
N ALA A 187 -6.23 -0.62 -3.19
CA ALA A 187 -5.48 -1.54 -2.35
C ALA A 187 -5.37 -1.01 -0.92
N VAL A 188 -5.54 -1.90 0.07
CA VAL A 188 -5.25 -1.60 1.46
C VAL A 188 -4.00 -2.36 1.91
N GLU A 189 -3.17 -1.71 2.72
CA GLU A 189 -2.04 -2.35 3.40
C GLU A 189 -2.32 -2.38 4.90
N LEU A 190 -2.44 -3.57 5.44
CA LEU A 190 -2.72 -3.83 6.86
C LEU A 190 -1.41 -3.94 7.63
N MET A 191 -1.20 -3.05 8.59
CA MET A 191 -0.05 -3.13 9.49
C MET A 191 -0.20 -4.33 10.43
N MET A 192 0.81 -5.21 10.44
CA MET A 192 0.99 -6.32 11.37
C MET A 192 -0.31 -7.04 11.72
N PRO A 193 -1.00 -7.66 10.74
CA PRO A 193 -2.23 -8.39 11.03
C PRO A 193 -1.98 -9.76 11.65
N ASN A 194 -0.71 -10.22 11.69
CA ASN A 194 -0.29 -11.46 12.34
C ASN A 194 -0.30 -11.37 13.87
N GLU A 195 -0.22 -12.52 14.54
CA GLU A 195 -0.21 -12.59 16.00
C GLU A 195 1.15 -12.13 16.58
N PHE A 196 1.09 -11.30 17.61
CA PHE A 196 2.25 -10.81 18.35
C PHE A 196 1.88 -10.49 19.81
N GLN A 197 2.88 -10.34 20.69
CA GLN A 197 2.68 -9.94 22.07
C GLN A 197 2.45 -8.43 22.17
N GLU A 198 1.26 -8.03 22.65
CA GLU A 198 0.93 -6.61 22.83
C GLU A 198 1.54 -6.01 24.09
N VAL A 199 1.67 -6.81 25.15
CA VAL A 199 2.22 -6.35 26.44
C VAL A 199 3.73 -6.31 26.35
N MET A 200 4.31 -5.11 26.42
CA MET A 200 5.76 -4.97 26.46
C MET A 200 6.29 -5.43 27.82
N MET A 201 7.23 -6.36 27.80
CA MET A 201 7.88 -6.89 28.98
C MET A 201 9.21 -6.18 29.20
N GLU A 202 9.64 -6.04 30.46
CA GLU A 202 11.02 -5.68 30.74
C GLU A 202 11.95 -6.75 30.15
N ASP A 203 13.04 -6.30 29.53
CA ASP A 203 14.01 -7.22 28.95
C ASP A 203 14.47 -8.23 29.99
N GLY A 204 14.07 -9.47 29.79
CA GLY A 204 14.69 -10.60 30.49
C GLY A 204 16.16 -10.69 30.09
N ALA A 205 16.98 -11.37 30.90
CA ALA A 205 18.41 -11.49 30.64
C ALA A 205 18.79 -12.03 29.24
N ASP A 206 17.81 -12.56 28.50
CA ASP A 206 17.98 -13.20 27.18
C ASP A 206 17.28 -12.49 26.01
N GLY A 207 16.67 -11.28 26.23
CA GLY A 207 16.03 -10.51 25.16
C GLY A 207 14.82 -11.17 24.50
N ASN A 208 14.30 -12.28 25.07
CA ASN A 208 13.13 -12.96 24.55
C ASN A 208 11.85 -12.19 24.97
N PRO A 209 11.08 -11.60 24.04
CA PRO A 209 9.86 -10.84 24.36
C PRO A 209 8.76 -11.72 24.99
N TYR A 210 8.86 -13.05 24.87
CA TYR A 210 7.99 -14.04 25.51
C TYR A 210 8.58 -14.62 26.80
N ALA A 211 9.75 -14.13 27.23
CA ALA A 211 10.32 -14.52 28.50
C ALA A 211 9.47 -14.03 29.68
N THR A 212 9.57 -14.66 30.82
CA THR A 212 8.85 -14.38 32.07
C THR A 212 9.30 -13.07 32.73
N GLY A 213 9.33 -11.99 31.96
CA GLY A 213 9.66 -10.65 32.45
C GLY A 213 8.49 -9.98 33.16
N THR A 214 8.73 -8.82 33.75
CA THR A 214 7.70 -8.00 34.37
C THR A 214 7.08 -7.09 33.30
N PRO A 215 5.73 -6.96 33.21
CA PRO A 215 5.10 -6.02 32.30
C PRO A 215 5.54 -4.58 32.58
N THR A 216 5.96 -3.85 31.53
CA THR A 216 6.37 -2.44 31.63
C THR A 216 5.20 -1.48 31.82
N GLY A 217 3.98 -1.96 31.63
CA GLY A 217 2.76 -1.12 31.56
C GLY A 217 2.55 -0.43 30.21
N ARG A 218 3.47 -0.59 29.27
CA ARG A 218 3.34 -0.12 27.88
C ARG A 218 2.86 -1.24 26.96
N LEU A 219 2.21 -0.87 25.86
CA LEU A 219 1.73 -1.79 24.83
C LEU A 219 2.55 -1.64 23.55
N ASN A 220 2.89 -2.72 22.91
CA ASN A 220 3.38 -2.74 21.54
C ASN A 220 2.17 -2.56 20.61
N TYR A 221 1.82 -1.29 20.33
CA TYR A 221 0.64 -0.99 19.54
C TYR A 221 0.85 -1.30 18.04
N TRP A 222 2.03 -1.02 17.49
CA TRP A 222 2.31 -1.27 16.08
C TRP A 222 2.51 -2.76 15.74
N GLY A 223 3.01 -3.55 16.69
CA GLY A 223 3.25 -4.97 16.50
C GLY A 223 4.64 -5.34 15.96
N TYR A 224 5.56 -4.38 15.81
CA TYR A 224 6.92 -4.71 15.40
C TYR A 224 7.67 -5.45 16.51
N GLY A 225 8.42 -6.49 16.12
CA GLY A 225 9.15 -7.39 17.00
C GLY A 225 8.84 -8.84 16.70
N ALA A 226 9.23 -9.73 17.59
CA ALA A 226 8.95 -11.16 17.47
C ALA A 226 7.44 -11.44 17.48
N GLY A 227 6.99 -12.27 16.56
CA GLY A 227 5.59 -12.61 16.39
C GLY A 227 5.41 -14.02 15.84
N TYR A 228 4.16 -14.45 15.77
CA TYR A 228 3.76 -15.69 15.13
C TYR A 228 3.29 -15.42 13.70
N LEU A 229 4.14 -15.76 12.75
CA LEU A 229 4.01 -15.33 11.37
C LEU A 229 2.89 -16.03 10.57
N PHE A 230 2.29 -17.13 11.10
CA PHE A 230 1.27 -17.92 10.39
C PHE A 230 -0.16 -17.65 10.87
N ALA A 231 -0.32 -16.91 11.94
CA ALA A 231 -1.62 -16.69 12.58
C ALA A 231 -2.09 -15.24 12.44
N PRO A 232 -3.34 -14.98 12.04
CA PRO A 232 -3.95 -13.67 12.20
C PRO A 232 -4.13 -13.35 13.68
N LYS A 233 -4.09 -12.05 14.00
CA LYS A 233 -4.14 -11.57 15.38
C LYS A 233 -5.47 -11.85 16.06
N ALA A 234 -5.47 -12.66 17.10
CA ALA A 234 -6.68 -13.07 17.84
C ALA A 234 -7.41 -11.89 18.47
N SER A 235 -6.69 -10.88 18.99
CA SER A 235 -7.31 -9.70 19.59
C SER A 235 -7.94 -8.72 18.58
N TYR A 236 -7.69 -8.91 17.27
CA TYR A 236 -8.37 -8.17 16.19
C TYR A 236 -9.66 -8.88 15.71
N THR A 237 -10.05 -9.96 16.35
CA THR A 237 -11.24 -10.72 16.00
C THR A 237 -12.47 -10.25 16.78
N SER A 238 -13.64 -10.26 16.14
CA SER A 238 -14.92 -9.89 16.74
C SER A 238 -15.53 -11.04 17.57
N GLY A 239 -16.64 -10.77 18.24
CA GLY A 239 -17.42 -11.78 18.94
C GLY A 239 -16.80 -12.32 20.22
N LYS A 240 -17.42 -13.34 20.81
CA LYS A 240 -16.98 -14.02 22.04
C LYS A 240 -16.09 -15.21 21.71
N GLU A 241 -16.47 -15.99 20.72
CA GLU A 241 -15.67 -17.08 20.19
C GLU A 241 -14.78 -16.50 19.11
N LYS A 242 -13.47 -16.46 19.39
CA LYS A 242 -12.49 -15.85 18.51
C LYS A 242 -12.08 -16.84 17.44
N GLU A 243 -12.43 -16.52 16.19
CA GLU A 243 -12.10 -17.29 14.99
C GLU A 243 -11.24 -16.43 14.05
N PRO A 244 -9.95 -16.18 14.40
CA PRO A 244 -9.10 -15.20 13.69
C PRO A 244 -8.86 -15.58 12.23
N GLU A 245 -8.63 -16.85 11.92
CA GLU A 245 -8.45 -17.31 10.54
C GLU A 245 -9.69 -17.04 9.69
N ARG A 246 -10.86 -17.41 10.19
CA ARG A 246 -12.12 -17.26 9.47
C ARG A 246 -12.45 -15.79 9.23
N GLU A 247 -12.37 -14.97 10.28
CA GLU A 247 -12.71 -13.55 10.18
C GLU A 247 -11.73 -12.80 9.26
N PHE A 248 -10.44 -13.18 9.25
CA PHE A 248 -9.47 -12.63 8.33
C PHE A 248 -9.76 -13.06 6.87
N LYS A 249 -10.09 -14.32 6.63
CA LYS A 249 -10.49 -14.83 5.30
C LYS A 249 -11.77 -14.15 4.80
N ASP A 250 -12.75 -13.96 5.69
CA ASP A 250 -13.98 -13.21 5.36
C ASP A 250 -13.67 -11.76 4.99
N LEU A 251 -12.71 -11.12 5.67
CA LEU A 251 -12.22 -9.78 5.33
C LEU A 251 -11.64 -9.75 3.92
N VAL A 252 -10.67 -10.60 3.61
CA VAL A 252 -10.02 -10.63 2.29
C VAL A 252 -11.06 -10.85 1.19
N LYS A 253 -11.91 -11.87 1.33
CA LYS A 253 -12.98 -12.18 0.37
C LYS A 253 -13.92 -10.99 0.15
N GLU A 254 -14.30 -10.27 1.21
CA GLU A 254 -15.19 -9.11 1.09
C GLU A 254 -14.51 -7.90 0.43
N PHE A 255 -13.21 -7.69 0.67
CA PHE A 255 -12.42 -6.68 -0.03
C PHE A 255 -12.31 -6.99 -1.52
N HIS A 256 -12.01 -8.25 -1.90
CA HIS A 256 -11.93 -8.70 -3.30
C HIS A 256 -13.26 -8.53 -4.03
N LYS A 257 -14.41 -8.88 -3.42
CA LYS A 257 -15.75 -8.62 -3.98
C LYS A 257 -15.99 -7.14 -4.29
N ASN A 258 -15.26 -6.27 -3.65
CA ASN A 258 -15.32 -4.82 -3.84
C ASN A 258 -14.19 -4.23 -4.68
N ASP A 259 -13.40 -5.09 -5.34
CA ASP A 259 -12.30 -4.70 -6.23
C ASP A 259 -11.19 -3.91 -5.49
N ILE A 260 -10.88 -4.34 -4.25
CA ILE A 260 -9.83 -3.75 -3.41
C ILE A 260 -8.87 -4.88 -3.00
N GLU A 261 -7.61 -4.76 -3.39
CA GLU A 261 -6.53 -5.66 -2.96
C GLU A 261 -6.25 -5.55 -1.46
N VAL A 262 -5.86 -6.67 -0.85
CA VAL A 262 -5.41 -6.72 0.54
C VAL A 262 -3.93 -7.10 0.60
N LEU A 263 -3.11 -6.16 1.05
CA LEU A 263 -1.70 -6.37 1.34
C LEU A 263 -1.50 -6.42 2.85
N VAL A 264 -0.55 -7.22 3.30
CA VAL A 264 -0.21 -7.36 4.73
C VAL A 264 1.26 -7.00 4.96
N GLU A 265 1.55 -6.33 6.07
CA GLU A 265 2.92 -6.14 6.51
C GLU A 265 3.32 -7.26 7.46
N LEU A 266 4.46 -7.90 7.20
CA LEU A 266 5.09 -8.89 8.06
C LEU A 266 6.49 -8.39 8.46
N TYR A 267 6.77 -8.41 9.76
CA TYR A 267 8.06 -8.01 10.31
C TYR A 267 8.92 -9.24 10.64
N PHE A 268 10.13 -9.26 10.10
CA PHE A 268 11.11 -10.32 10.33
C PHE A 268 12.22 -9.80 11.23
N THR A 269 12.44 -10.46 12.36
CA THR A 269 13.48 -10.09 13.34
C THR A 269 14.89 -10.43 12.84
N GLY A 270 14.99 -11.40 11.91
CA GLY A 270 16.25 -11.99 11.44
C GLY A 270 16.68 -13.19 12.27
N GLU A 271 15.90 -13.58 13.29
CA GLU A 271 16.10 -14.82 14.06
C GLU A 271 15.41 -16.01 13.38
N GLU A 272 14.41 -15.75 12.54
CA GLU A 272 13.72 -16.74 11.74
C GLU A 272 14.64 -17.30 10.65
N SER A 273 14.58 -18.62 10.40
CA SER A 273 15.27 -19.19 9.25
C SER A 273 14.71 -18.63 7.94
N ALA A 274 15.55 -18.48 6.89
CA ALA A 274 15.08 -18.02 5.59
C ALA A 274 13.99 -18.92 5.01
N ALA A 275 14.01 -20.23 5.33
CA ALA A 275 12.98 -21.18 4.92
C ALA A 275 11.65 -20.90 5.62
N LEU A 276 11.67 -20.65 6.94
CA LEU A 276 10.47 -20.31 7.72
C LEU A 276 9.85 -18.99 7.23
N ALA A 277 10.68 -17.98 6.98
CA ALA A 277 10.21 -16.69 6.45
C ALA A 277 9.58 -16.86 5.06
N GLN A 278 10.16 -17.71 4.18
CA GLN A 278 9.59 -18.01 2.88
C GLN A 278 8.23 -18.73 3.01
N GLU A 279 8.15 -19.74 3.86
CA GLU A 279 6.89 -20.46 4.07
C GLU A 279 5.81 -19.57 4.70
N ALA A 280 6.16 -18.66 5.59
CA ALA A 280 5.21 -17.69 6.15
C ALA A 280 4.62 -16.80 5.05
N VAL A 281 5.44 -16.20 4.18
CA VAL A 281 4.95 -15.37 3.07
C VAL A 281 4.09 -16.18 2.12
N ARG A 282 4.51 -17.38 1.72
CA ARG A 282 3.72 -18.29 0.88
C ARG A 282 2.38 -18.61 1.53
N PHE A 283 2.40 -18.89 2.85
CA PHE A 283 1.21 -19.24 3.61
C PHE A 283 0.16 -18.13 3.56
N TRP A 284 0.53 -16.88 3.76
CA TRP A 284 -0.40 -15.74 3.64
C TRP A 284 -1.00 -15.63 2.24
N VAL A 285 -0.23 -15.94 1.21
CA VAL A 285 -0.70 -15.88 -0.18
C VAL A 285 -1.69 -17.00 -0.50
N TYR A 286 -1.36 -18.26 -0.21
CA TYR A 286 -2.22 -19.37 -0.64
C TYR A 286 -3.32 -19.75 0.38
N GLU A 287 -3.13 -19.43 1.65
CA GLU A 287 -4.12 -19.74 2.71
C GLU A 287 -5.07 -18.57 2.96
N TYR A 288 -4.54 -17.34 2.96
CA TYR A 288 -5.33 -16.14 3.21
C TYR A 288 -5.62 -15.30 1.97
N HIS A 289 -5.19 -15.73 0.79
CA HIS A 289 -5.40 -15.07 -0.50
C HIS A 289 -5.00 -13.60 -0.54
N VAL A 290 -3.97 -13.20 0.23
CA VAL A 290 -3.50 -11.81 0.18
C VAL A 290 -2.83 -11.50 -1.17
N ASP A 291 -3.07 -10.31 -1.71
CA ASP A 291 -2.53 -9.87 -3.00
C ASP A 291 -1.08 -9.41 -2.91
N GLY A 292 -0.60 -9.12 -1.70
CA GLY A 292 0.77 -8.70 -1.50
C GLY A 292 1.23 -8.75 -0.06
N VAL A 293 2.57 -8.67 0.09
CA VAL A 293 3.24 -8.66 1.40
C VAL A 293 4.28 -7.55 1.42
N HIS A 294 4.19 -6.68 2.43
CA HIS A 294 5.23 -5.72 2.75
C HIS A 294 6.24 -6.39 3.68
N LEU A 295 7.47 -6.52 3.22
CA LEU A 295 8.57 -7.18 3.89
C LEU A 295 9.32 -6.16 4.76
N SER A 296 9.06 -6.18 6.06
CA SER A 296 9.71 -5.31 7.03
C SER A 296 10.79 -6.04 7.83
N GLY A 297 11.78 -5.31 8.34
CA GLY A 297 12.89 -5.89 9.12
C GLY A 297 13.90 -6.63 8.24
N PHE A 298 14.33 -7.82 8.68
CA PHE A 298 15.39 -8.62 8.05
C PHE A 298 14.85 -9.75 7.16
N ALA A 299 13.89 -9.44 6.28
CA ALA A 299 13.32 -10.42 5.36
C ALA A 299 14.37 -10.96 4.37
N PRO A 300 14.32 -12.27 3.97
CA PRO A 300 15.20 -12.84 2.97
C PRO A 300 14.77 -12.43 1.54
N ALA A 301 14.95 -11.14 1.21
CA ALA A 301 14.38 -10.49 0.03
C ALA A 301 14.73 -11.18 -1.30
N GLU A 302 15.98 -11.64 -1.48
CA GLU A 302 16.42 -12.32 -2.73
C GLU A 302 15.69 -13.67 -2.93
N LEU A 303 15.52 -14.43 -1.84
CA LEU A 303 14.80 -15.70 -1.86
C LEU A 303 13.32 -15.48 -2.24
N LEU A 304 12.66 -14.53 -1.59
CA LEU A 304 11.26 -14.20 -1.82
C LEU A 304 11.01 -13.63 -3.23
N ALA A 305 11.86 -12.71 -3.68
CA ALA A 305 11.74 -12.10 -5.01
C ALA A 305 11.93 -13.11 -6.17
N SER A 306 12.61 -14.24 -5.92
CA SER A 306 12.84 -15.30 -6.90
C SER A 306 11.88 -16.47 -6.79
N ASP A 307 10.99 -16.46 -5.81
CA ASP A 307 10.05 -17.55 -5.54
C ASP A 307 8.99 -17.65 -6.66
N PRO A 308 8.87 -18.79 -7.37
CA PRO A 308 7.90 -18.94 -8.44
C PRO A 308 6.45 -18.92 -7.96
N LEU A 309 6.16 -19.25 -6.69
CA LEU A 309 4.82 -19.19 -6.13
C LEU A 309 4.39 -17.73 -5.92
N LEU A 310 5.34 -16.84 -5.64
CA LEU A 310 5.11 -15.42 -5.37
C LEU A 310 5.21 -14.54 -6.63
N ALA A 311 5.36 -15.13 -7.82
CA ALA A 311 5.64 -14.39 -9.06
C ALA A 311 4.54 -13.38 -9.47
N ASP A 312 3.32 -13.58 -9.01
CA ASP A 312 2.15 -12.72 -9.27
C ASP A 312 1.69 -11.97 -7.99
N THR A 313 2.42 -12.11 -6.87
CA THR A 313 2.11 -11.46 -5.58
C THR A 313 2.92 -10.20 -5.43
N LYS A 314 2.31 -9.09 -5.04
CA LYS A 314 3.04 -7.84 -4.76
C LYS A 314 3.96 -8.02 -3.55
N LEU A 315 5.26 -7.87 -3.74
CA LEU A 315 6.25 -7.85 -2.67
C LEU A 315 6.77 -6.42 -2.51
N LEU A 316 6.45 -5.77 -1.39
CA LEU A 316 6.88 -4.43 -1.08
C LEU A 316 8.08 -4.47 -0.12
N ALA A 317 9.08 -3.63 -0.36
CA ALA A 317 10.25 -3.49 0.52
C ALA A 317 10.82 -2.07 0.46
N GLY A 318 11.68 -1.74 1.42
CA GLY A 318 12.37 -0.45 1.45
C GLY A 318 13.39 -0.28 0.30
N SER A 319 13.98 -1.36 -0.20
CA SER A 319 14.86 -1.35 -1.38
C SER A 319 14.98 -2.74 -2.00
N TRP A 320 15.10 -2.76 -3.32
CA TRP A 320 15.42 -3.95 -4.11
C TRP A 320 16.82 -3.89 -4.72
N ASP A 321 17.65 -2.95 -4.30
CA ASP A 321 19.01 -2.81 -4.76
C ASP A 321 19.85 -4.05 -4.40
N GLY A 322 20.59 -4.56 -5.39
CA GLY A 322 21.42 -5.76 -5.21
C GLY A 322 20.68 -7.10 -5.27
N VAL A 323 19.34 -7.11 -5.24
CA VAL A 323 18.56 -8.35 -5.36
C VAL A 323 18.61 -8.90 -6.79
N ARG A 324 19.07 -10.14 -6.92
CA ARG A 324 19.17 -10.84 -8.22
C ARG A 324 17.99 -11.76 -8.40
N VAL A 325 17.10 -11.42 -9.33
CA VAL A 325 16.04 -12.34 -9.76
C VAL A 325 16.52 -13.11 -10.98
N PRO A 326 16.57 -14.45 -10.94
CA PRO A 326 17.01 -15.27 -12.06
C PRO A 326 16.18 -15.03 -13.32
N LYS A 327 16.82 -14.82 -14.46
CA LYS A 327 16.15 -14.78 -15.76
C LYS A 327 15.73 -16.21 -16.12
N THR A 328 14.43 -16.49 -16.12
CA THR A 328 13.95 -17.80 -16.55
C THR A 328 14.00 -17.91 -18.07
N ALA A 329 14.58 -19.01 -18.60
CA ALA A 329 14.74 -19.26 -20.02
C ALA A 329 13.42 -19.37 -20.81
N ALA A 330 12.27 -19.53 -20.12
CA ALA A 330 10.98 -19.83 -20.75
C ALA A 330 10.20 -18.61 -21.27
N ALA A 331 10.52 -17.38 -20.81
CA ALA A 331 9.82 -16.18 -21.28
C ALA A 331 10.68 -14.91 -21.12
N PRO A 332 11.74 -14.75 -21.93
CA PRO A 332 12.70 -13.66 -21.73
C PRO A 332 12.10 -12.26 -21.92
N LYS A 333 11.02 -12.11 -22.68
CA LYS A 333 10.40 -10.78 -22.93
C LYS A 333 9.25 -10.43 -21.99
N LEU A 334 8.57 -11.38 -21.37
CA LEU A 334 7.46 -11.16 -20.46
C LEU A 334 7.89 -10.96 -19.00
N ARG A 335 9.12 -11.36 -18.62
CA ARG A 335 9.66 -11.26 -17.25
C ARG A 335 10.89 -10.37 -17.12
N GLU A 336 11.15 -9.49 -18.07
CA GLU A 336 12.18 -8.44 -17.89
C GLU A 336 11.77 -7.39 -16.85
N ARG A 337 10.47 -7.22 -16.63
CA ARG A 337 9.90 -6.44 -15.54
C ARG A 337 9.69 -7.33 -14.32
N ARG A 338 10.14 -6.88 -13.16
CA ARG A 338 9.84 -7.46 -11.86
C ARG A 338 8.47 -6.96 -11.38
N TRP A 339 7.41 -7.31 -12.09
CA TRP A 339 6.04 -6.82 -11.91
C TRP A 339 5.51 -6.89 -10.48
N HIS A 340 5.99 -7.87 -9.74
CA HIS A 340 5.54 -8.13 -8.39
C HIS A 340 6.34 -7.36 -7.34
N LEU A 341 7.48 -6.74 -7.69
CA LEU A 341 8.31 -6.01 -6.74
C LEU A 341 7.87 -4.54 -6.68
N GLY A 342 7.73 -3.99 -5.48
CA GLY A 342 7.45 -2.60 -5.21
C GLY A 342 8.43 -2.02 -4.18
N GLU A 343 8.97 -0.83 -4.44
CA GLU A 343 9.92 -0.16 -3.57
C GLU A 343 9.29 1.06 -2.92
N TYR A 344 9.35 1.13 -1.59
CA TYR A 344 8.98 2.33 -0.85
C TYR A 344 9.99 3.45 -1.10
N ASN A 345 9.53 4.55 -1.68
CA ASN A 345 10.38 5.68 -2.09
C ASN A 345 10.55 6.69 -0.95
N GLU A 346 11.42 6.39 0.00
CA GLU A 346 11.77 7.32 1.07
C GLU A 346 12.30 8.65 0.54
N GLY A 347 13.02 8.60 -0.58
CA GLY A 347 13.51 9.81 -1.27
C GLY A 347 12.37 10.74 -1.68
N PHE A 348 11.19 10.21 -2.03
CA PHE A 348 10.03 11.03 -2.34
C PHE A 348 9.55 11.79 -1.10
N LEU A 349 9.41 11.13 0.04
CA LEU A 349 9.02 11.77 1.30
C LEU A 349 9.98 12.93 1.63
N ILE A 350 11.28 12.68 1.62
CA ILE A 350 12.31 13.66 1.98
C ILE A 350 12.29 14.84 1.01
N ASP A 351 12.42 14.58 -0.28
CA ASP A 351 12.56 15.61 -1.30
C ASP A 351 11.28 16.43 -1.44
N MET A 352 10.09 15.78 -1.44
CA MET A 352 8.83 16.47 -1.62
C MET A 352 8.41 17.31 -0.40
N ARG A 353 8.76 16.89 0.81
CA ARG A 353 8.60 17.72 2.01
C ARG A 353 9.49 18.95 1.95
N ARG A 354 10.73 18.84 1.47
CA ARG A 354 11.66 19.97 1.25
C ARG A 354 11.16 20.91 0.16
N VAL A 355 10.62 20.37 -0.95
CA VAL A 355 9.94 21.16 -1.98
C VAL A 355 8.77 21.94 -1.38
N LEU A 356 7.89 21.26 -0.63
CA LEU A 356 6.70 21.85 0.00
C LEU A 356 7.07 22.96 0.98
N LYS A 357 8.13 22.78 1.74
CA LYS A 357 8.68 23.78 2.66
C LYS A 357 9.27 24.98 1.92
N GLY A 358 9.73 24.82 0.67
CA GLY A 358 10.40 25.82 -0.15
C GLY A 358 11.88 25.94 0.17
N ASP A 359 12.53 24.83 0.51
CA ASP A 359 13.98 24.75 0.68
C ASP A 359 14.71 25.09 -0.64
N GLU A 360 15.98 25.44 -0.53
CA GLU A 360 16.85 25.68 -1.67
C GLU A 360 17.25 24.39 -2.37
N ASP A 361 17.63 24.50 -3.66
CA ASP A 361 18.15 23.39 -4.47
C ASP A 361 17.19 22.20 -4.62
N GLN A 362 15.86 22.47 -4.73
CA GLN A 362 14.86 21.41 -4.82
C GLN A 362 14.26 21.22 -6.24
N VAL A 363 14.55 22.10 -7.20
CA VAL A 363 13.97 22.01 -8.56
C VAL A 363 14.37 20.69 -9.23
N GLY A 364 15.64 20.31 -9.18
CA GLY A 364 16.15 19.05 -9.74
C GLY A 364 15.55 17.84 -9.03
N ARG A 365 15.32 17.92 -7.71
CA ARG A 365 14.69 16.85 -6.92
C ARG A 365 13.22 16.70 -7.28
N LEU A 366 12.49 17.80 -7.44
CA LEU A 366 11.09 17.78 -7.89
C LEU A 366 10.96 17.09 -9.26
N ILE A 367 11.82 17.44 -10.23
CA ILE A 367 11.87 16.80 -11.54
C ILE A 367 12.12 15.29 -11.43
N TYR A 368 13.12 14.90 -10.66
CA TYR A 368 13.47 13.50 -10.47
C TYR A 368 12.34 12.69 -9.88
N GLN A 369 11.77 13.15 -8.77
CA GLN A 369 10.75 12.40 -8.03
C GLN A 369 9.41 12.35 -8.76
N THR A 370 9.01 13.41 -9.48
CA THR A 370 7.76 13.40 -10.25
C THR A 370 7.79 12.44 -11.45
N ARG A 371 8.98 12.13 -11.95
CA ARG A 371 9.19 11.26 -13.11
C ARG A 371 9.48 9.80 -12.76
N ARG A 372 10.09 9.54 -11.59
CA ARG A 372 10.64 8.23 -11.22
C ARG A 372 9.61 7.10 -11.35
N ASN A 373 9.85 6.18 -12.28
CA ASN A 373 9.09 4.95 -12.50
C ASN A 373 9.93 3.92 -13.28
N PRO A 374 10.98 3.34 -12.67
CA PRO A 374 11.92 2.44 -13.35
C PRO A 374 11.23 1.15 -13.80
N ASP A 375 11.77 0.52 -14.84
CA ASP A 375 11.26 -0.75 -15.38
C ASP A 375 11.47 -1.94 -14.43
N ALA A 376 12.32 -1.80 -13.41
CA ALA A 376 12.73 -2.93 -12.57
C ALA A 376 11.70 -3.30 -11.49
N TYR A 377 10.97 -2.33 -10.97
CA TYR A 377 9.98 -2.50 -9.89
C TYR A 377 8.99 -1.32 -9.86
N GLY A 378 7.83 -1.50 -9.25
CA GLY A 378 6.91 -0.41 -8.95
C GLY A 378 7.49 0.51 -7.87
N VAL A 379 7.21 1.79 -7.96
CA VAL A 379 7.65 2.80 -6.98
C VAL A 379 6.46 3.25 -6.15
N ILE A 380 6.54 3.05 -4.84
CA ILE A 380 5.51 3.48 -3.89
C ILE A 380 5.90 4.84 -3.33
N ASN A 381 5.23 5.90 -3.81
CA ASN A 381 5.44 7.26 -3.34
C ASN A 381 4.57 7.60 -2.15
N TYR A 382 5.11 8.29 -1.16
CA TYR A 382 4.39 8.70 0.04
C TYR A 382 4.93 9.99 0.65
N MET A 383 4.05 10.74 1.34
CA MET A 383 4.38 11.99 2.02
C MET A 383 4.39 11.86 3.54
N ALA A 384 3.78 10.80 4.07
CA ALA A 384 3.71 10.46 5.49
C ALA A 384 4.03 8.97 5.68
N ALA A 385 4.69 8.62 6.77
CA ALA A 385 5.04 7.26 7.15
C ALA A 385 4.63 6.99 8.59
N THR A 386 4.40 5.72 8.95
CA THR A 386 3.98 5.31 10.30
C THR A 386 4.98 5.76 11.37
N ASN A 387 6.28 5.62 11.07
CA ASN A 387 7.39 6.09 11.93
C ASN A 387 7.78 7.53 11.58
N GLY A 388 6.82 8.41 11.47
CA GLY A 388 7.00 9.80 11.09
C GLY A 388 5.77 10.63 11.41
N PHE A 389 5.74 11.87 10.93
CA PHE A 389 4.55 12.72 11.04
C PHE A 389 3.47 12.31 10.04
N THR A 390 2.19 12.38 10.46
CA THR A 390 1.05 12.41 9.55
C THR A 390 1.15 13.62 8.61
N MET A 391 0.36 13.66 7.54
CA MET A 391 0.34 14.84 6.66
C MET A 391 -0.10 16.11 7.39
N MET A 392 -1.01 16.01 8.36
CA MET A 392 -1.42 17.17 9.16
C MET A 392 -0.30 17.60 10.12
N ASP A 393 0.39 16.68 10.76
CA ASP A 393 1.50 17.02 11.65
C ASP A 393 2.69 17.58 10.87
N MET A 394 2.94 17.12 9.65
CA MET A 394 3.95 17.67 8.73
C MET A 394 3.79 19.17 8.47
N VAL A 395 2.56 19.68 8.44
CA VAL A 395 2.25 21.11 8.24
C VAL A 395 1.94 21.85 9.53
N SER A 396 2.04 21.19 10.68
CA SER A 396 1.66 21.70 11.99
C SER A 396 2.79 21.69 13.01
N CYS A 397 3.80 20.83 12.84
CA CYS A 397 4.88 20.63 13.81
C CYS A 397 6.24 20.70 13.12
N GLU A 398 7.18 21.41 13.73
CA GLU A 398 8.60 21.38 13.36
C GLU A 398 9.39 20.45 14.28
N GLN A 399 8.90 20.28 15.51
CA GLN A 399 9.51 19.43 16.51
C GLN A 399 8.60 18.23 16.82
N LYS A 400 9.22 17.10 17.19
CA LYS A 400 8.47 15.94 17.67
C LYS A 400 7.95 16.17 19.09
N HIS A 401 6.81 15.56 19.38
CA HIS A 401 6.13 15.62 20.68
C HIS A 401 5.81 14.20 21.15
N ASN A 402 6.86 13.42 21.49
CA ASN A 402 6.78 12.02 21.87
C ASN A 402 6.76 11.79 23.38
N GLU A 403 6.50 12.84 24.19
CA GLU A 403 6.51 12.77 25.65
C GLU A 403 5.58 11.68 26.20
N ALA A 404 4.45 11.46 25.51
CA ALA A 404 3.48 10.42 25.89
C ALA A 404 4.05 8.99 25.81
N ASN A 405 5.13 8.78 25.06
CA ASN A 405 5.79 7.46 24.94
C ASN A 405 6.61 7.10 26.18
N GLY A 406 6.85 8.07 27.10
CA GLY A 406 7.58 7.82 28.35
C GLY A 406 9.10 7.68 28.17
N GLU A 407 9.66 8.13 27.03
CA GLU A 407 11.09 8.07 26.70
C GLU A 407 11.76 9.45 26.73
N ASN A 408 11.14 10.41 27.42
CA ASN A 408 11.63 11.79 27.53
C ASN A 408 11.88 12.44 26.14
N ASN A 409 11.01 12.13 25.17
CA ASN A 409 11.07 12.67 23.80
C ASN A 409 12.40 12.35 23.06
N ARG A 410 13.09 11.26 23.43
CA ARG A 410 14.36 10.84 22.79
C ARG A 410 14.14 9.91 21.60
N ASP A 411 13.01 9.23 21.55
CA ASP A 411 12.58 8.30 20.50
C ASP A 411 12.08 9.04 19.25
N GLY A 412 12.04 8.33 18.13
CA GLY A 412 11.64 8.91 16.83
C GLY A 412 12.68 9.86 16.22
N SER A 413 12.45 10.29 14.99
CA SER A 413 13.36 11.17 14.25
C SER A 413 13.31 12.62 14.77
N ASP A 414 14.49 13.24 14.97
CA ASP A 414 14.60 14.65 15.33
C ASP A 414 14.36 15.58 14.13
N TYR A 415 14.56 15.08 12.90
CA TYR A 415 14.46 15.88 11.69
C TYR A 415 13.43 15.30 10.71
N ASN A 416 12.31 16.02 10.54
CA ASN A 416 11.15 15.54 9.80
C ASN A 416 10.88 16.29 8.48
N TYR A 417 11.75 17.22 8.09
CA TYR A 417 11.62 18.02 6.84
C TYR A 417 10.30 18.81 6.77
N THR A 418 9.85 19.38 7.88
CA THR A 418 8.52 19.95 8.05
C THR A 418 8.52 21.46 8.24
N TRP A 419 7.33 22.07 8.14
CA TRP A 419 7.11 23.48 8.41
C TRP A 419 5.74 23.66 9.08
N ASN A 420 5.73 24.23 10.30
CA ASN A 420 4.51 24.41 11.11
C ASN A 420 3.59 25.55 10.64
N CYS A 421 3.89 26.20 9.52
CA CYS A 421 3.19 27.36 8.97
C CYS A 421 3.18 28.58 9.93
N GLY A 422 4.18 28.65 10.84
CA GLY A 422 4.37 29.78 11.76
C GLY A 422 3.71 29.62 13.14
N VAL A 423 3.17 28.45 13.47
CA VAL A 423 2.66 28.12 14.82
C VAL A 423 2.85 26.64 15.09
N GLU A 424 3.55 26.29 16.15
CA GLU A 424 3.75 24.91 16.57
C GLU A 424 2.46 24.28 17.11
N GLY A 425 2.15 23.06 16.66
CA GLY A 425 0.99 22.28 17.11
C GLY A 425 -0.36 22.85 16.66
N THR A 426 -1.41 22.56 17.43
CA THR A 426 -2.79 22.95 17.10
C THR A 426 -3.01 24.47 17.22
N THR A 427 -3.83 25.05 16.34
CA THR A 427 -4.14 26.47 16.36
C THR A 427 -5.54 26.78 15.81
N ARG A 428 -6.15 27.87 16.32
CA ARG A 428 -7.42 28.42 15.81
C ARG A 428 -7.23 29.69 14.96
N LYS A 429 -5.98 30.11 14.71
CA LYS A 429 -5.68 31.27 13.86
C LYS A 429 -6.06 30.99 12.42
N LYS A 430 -7.15 31.58 11.93
CA LYS A 430 -7.73 31.31 10.60
C LYS A 430 -6.69 31.32 9.46
N LYS A 431 -5.78 32.31 9.43
CA LYS A 431 -4.74 32.42 8.40
C LYS A 431 -3.78 31.22 8.42
N ILE A 432 -3.43 30.71 9.59
CA ILE A 432 -2.54 29.54 9.73
C ILE A 432 -3.27 28.28 9.29
N VAL A 433 -4.52 28.09 9.74
CA VAL A 433 -5.34 26.93 9.31
C VAL A 433 -5.52 26.89 7.79
N GLN A 434 -5.81 28.03 7.16
CA GLN A 434 -5.92 28.12 5.70
C GLN A 434 -4.58 27.79 5.01
N MET A 435 -3.45 28.28 5.54
CA MET A 435 -2.13 27.96 5.01
C MET A 435 -1.84 26.44 5.11
N ARG A 436 -2.13 25.81 6.25
CA ARG A 436 -1.97 24.37 6.44
C ARG A 436 -2.82 23.58 5.45
N LYS A 437 -4.08 23.94 5.28
CA LYS A 437 -4.98 23.29 4.29
C LYS A 437 -4.47 23.48 2.86
N LYS A 438 -3.91 24.64 2.52
CA LYS A 438 -3.25 24.84 1.21
C LYS A 438 -2.04 23.92 1.06
N GLN A 439 -1.19 23.81 2.07
CA GLN A 439 -0.02 22.93 2.04
C GLN A 439 -0.41 21.44 1.96
N LEU A 440 -1.51 21.03 2.59
CA LEU A 440 -2.06 19.68 2.42
C LEU A 440 -2.50 19.43 0.98
N ARG A 441 -3.23 20.38 0.36
CA ARG A 441 -3.59 20.27 -1.07
C ARG A 441 -2.36 20.19 -1.97
N ASN A 442 -1.33 21.01 -1.70
CA ASN A 442 -0.05 20.91 -2.43
C ASN A 442 0.60 19.53 -2.25
N ALA A 443 0.61 18.97 -1.03
CA ALA A 443 1.19 17.67 -0.75
C ALA A 443 0.47 16.55 -1.50
N PHE A 444 -0.86 16.55 -1.52
CA PHE A 444 -1.64 15.59 -2.29
C PHE A 444 -1.46 15.76 -3.80
N LEU A 445 -1.33 17.00 -4.31
CA LEU A 445 -0.98 17.21 -5.72
C LEU A 445 0.39 16.65 -6.08
N LEU A 446 1.42 16.89 -5.26
CA LEU A 446 2.75 16.32 -5.45
C LEU A 446 2.65 14.78 -5.49
N LEU A 447 1.85 14.17 -4.63
CA LEU A 447 1.67 12.73 -4.58
C LEU A 447 0.92 12.18 -5.80
N PHE A 448 -0.24 12.74 -6.14
CA PHE A 448 -1.12 12.17 -7.17
C PHE A 448 -0.73 12.54 -8.60
N LEU A 449 0.04 13.61 -8.83
CA LEU A 449 0.53 13.99 -10.16
C LEU A 449 1.94 13.43 -10.48
N SER A 450 2.56 12.71 -9.55
CA SER A 450 3.84 12.01 -9.80
C SER A 450 3.60 10.63 -10.39
N GLN A 451 4.55 10.15 -11.20
CA GLN A 451 4.56 8.76 -11.68
C GLN A 451 4.75 7.79 -10.50
N GLY A 452 4.52 6.50 -10.71
CA GLY A 452 4.54 5.47 -9.67
C GLY A 452 3.21 5.35 -8.92
N THR A 453 3.19 4.62 -7.82
CA THR A 453 2.00 4.28 -7.02
C THR A 453 1.89 5.24 -5.83
N PRO A 454 0.82 6.02 -5.69
CA PRO A 454 0.61 6.84 -4.51
C PRO A 454 0.17 6.00 -3.32
N MET A 455 0.81 6.21 -2.17
CA MET A 455 0.41 5.67 -0.88
C MET A 455 0.22 6.80 0.14
N PHE A 456 -0.82 6.71 0.95
CA PHE A 456 -1.03 7.61 2.09
C PHE A 456 -1.61 6.86 3.29
N LEU A 457 -1.40 7.42 4.48
CA LEU A 457 -1.86 6.81 5.71
C LEU A 457 -3.35 7.07 5.92
N ALA A 458 -4.03 6.11 6.52
CA ALA A 458 -5.42 6.25 6.92
C ALA A 458 -5.65 7.49 7.78
N GLY A 459 -6.56 8.34 7.33
CA GLY A 459 -6.89 9.60 7.99
C GLY A 459 -6.16 10.84 7.45
N ASP A 460 -5.09 10.70 6.67
CA ASP A 460 -4.42 11.85 6.04
C ASP A 460 -5.40 12.66 5.18
N GLU A 461 -6.31 11.98 4.49
CA GLU A 461 -7.32 12.57 3.60
C GLU A 461 -8.36 13.45 4.31
N PHE A 462 -8.47 13.33 5.63
CA PHE A 462 -9.30 14.23 6.45
C PHE A 462 -8.51 14.92 7.59
N GLY A 463 -7.17 14.95 7.45
CA GLY A 463 -6.29 15.72 8.33
C GLY A 463 -6.14 15.12 9.72
N ASN A 464 -6.03 13.79 9.83
CA ASN A 464 -5.67 13.11 11.06
C ASN A 464 -4.33 13.59 11.60
N SER A 465 -4.24 13.80 12.91
CA SER A 465 -3.05 14.26 13.62
C SER A 465 -2.75 13.35 14.79
N GLN A 466 -1.50 13.01 14.99
CA GLN A 466 -0.98 12.33 16.18
C GLN A 466 -0.43 13.33 17.21
N ASN A 467 -0.87 14.60 17.13
CA ASN A 467 -0.44 15.70 17.99
C ASN A 467 1.08 15.93 18.00
N GLY A 468 1.75 15.67 16.85
CA GLY A 468 3.18 15.78 16.72
C GLY A 468 3.97 14.61 17.29
N ASN A 469 3.32 13.51 17.68
CA ASN A 469 4.01 12.28 18.00
C ASN A 469 4.37 11.57 16.69
N ASN A 470 5.68 11.49 16.38
CA ASN A 470 6.20 10.86 15.17
C ASN A 470 6.67 9.42 15.38
N ASN A 471 6.36 8.82 16.54
CA ASN A 471 6.75 7.46 16.89
C ASN A 471 5.72 6.81 17.83
N ALA A 472 4.45 6.79 17.44
CA ALA A 472 3.33 6.38 18.29
C ALA A 472 3.23 4.86 18.53
N TYR A 473 4.36 4.15 18.55
CA TYR A 473 4.47 2.68 18.59
C TYR A 473 3.81 2.02 19.82
N CYS A 474 3.66 2.77 20.92
CA CYS A 474 3.09 2.29 22.17
C CYS A 474 1.78 3.02 22.58
N GLN A 475 1.15 3.74 21.63
CA GLN A 475 -0.02 4.58 21.91
C GLN A 475 -1.33 3.92 21.47
N ASP A 476 -1.91 3.07 22.32
CA ASP A 476 -3.26 2.55 22.09
C ASP A 476 -4.32 3.49 22.68
N ASN A 477 -4.37 4.71 22.15
CA ASN A 477 -5.26 5.78 22.60
C ASN A 477 -5.59 6.76 21.46
N GLU A 478 -6.17 7.90 21.80
CA GLU A 478 -6.59 8.95 20.85
C GLU A 478 -5.43 9.58 20.05
N ILE A 479 -4.16 9.33 20.40
CA ILE A 479 -3.02 9.75 19.58
C ILE A 479 -2.99 8.93 18.28
N SER A 480 -3.26 7.63 18.37
CA SER A 480 -3.17 6.71 17.25
C SER A 480 -4.52 6.30 16.64
N TRP A 481 -5.63 6.44 17.43
CA TRP A 481 -6.95 6.07 16.90
C TRP A 481 -7.50 7.16 15.99
N LEU A 482 -8.06 6.78 14.84
CA LEU A 482 -8.66 7.72 13.91
C LEU A 482 -9.94 8.34 14.49
N ASN A 483 -9.95 9.65 14.60
CA ASN A 483 -11.13 10.41 15.00
C ASN A 483 -11.95 10.78 13.75
N TRP A 484 -12.98 9.98 13.46
CA TRP A 484 -13.84 10.14 12.29
C TRP A 484 -14.68 11.44 12.27
N HIS A 485 -14.78 12.15 13.39
CA HIS A 485 -15.35 13.51 13.39
C HIS A 485 -14.52 14.50 12.57
N GLN A 486 -13.22 14.22 12.36
CA GLN A 486 -12.36 15.04 11.50
C GLN A 486 -12.83 15.02 10.05
N LEU A 487 -13.47 13.96 9.59
CA LEU A 487 -14.04 13.88 8.25
C LEU A 487 -15.05 15.00 7.98
N GLU A 488 -15.91 15.30 8.97
CA GLU A 488 -16.86 16.42 8.88
C GLU A 488 -16.16 17.78 9.00
N THR A 489 -15.21 17.89 9.94
CA THR A 489 -14.48 19.14 10.19
C THR A 489 -13.61 19.57 9.01
N ASN A 490 -13.00 18.61 8.32
CA ASN A 490 -12.09 18.82 7.20
C ASN A 490 -12.65 18.24 5.90
N ARG A 491 -13.97 18.32 5.72
CA ARG A 491 -14.68 17.83 4.55
C ARG A 491 -14.10 18.38 3.24
N ASP A 492 -13.62 19.61 3.26
CA ASP A 492 -12.97 20.27 2.13
C ASP A 492 -11.68 19.55 1.69
N ILE A 493 -10.87 19.04 2.62
CA ILE A 493 -9.67 18.25 2.28
C ILE A 493 -10.06 16.87 1.74
N TYR A 494 -11.02 16.20 2.39
CA TYR A 494 -11.51 14.91 1.95
C TYR A 494 -12.04 14.95 0.50
N GLU A 495 -12.89 15.94 0.19
CA GLU A 495 -13.44 16.09 -1.17
C GLU A 495 -12.33 16.42 -2.19
N PHE A 496 -11.32 17.19 -1.80
CA PHE A 496 -10.16 17.44 -2.64
C PHE A 496 -9.37 16.15 -2.93
N VAL A 497 -9.08 15.33 -1.92
CA VAL A 497 -8.35 14.06 -2.09
C VAL A 497 -9.15 13.10 -2.97
N LYS A 498 -10.45 12.95 -2.71
CA LYS A 498 -11.35 12.14 -3.53
C LYS A 498 -11.36 12.60 -5.00
N TYR A 499 -11.42 13.92 -5.23
CA TYR A 499 -11.32 14.48 -6.56
C TYR A 499 -9.97 14.16 -7.21
N MET A 500 -8.84 14.27 -6.48
CA MET A 500 -7.51 14.00 -7.01
C MET A 500 -7.31 12.53 -7.38
N ILE A 501 -7.85 11.60 -6.60
CA ILE A 501 -7.83 10.18 -6.95
C ILE A 501 -8.61 9.93 -8.24
N ALA A 502 -9.82 10.47 -8.35
CA ALA A 502 -10.62 10.38 -9.56
C ALA A 502 -9.95 11.04 -10.77
N PHE A 503 -9.33 12.20 -10.56
CA PHE A 503 -8.58 12.94 -11.58
C PHE A 503 -7.39 12.11 -12.11
N ARG A 504 -6.57 11.54 -11.21
CA ARG A 504 -5.46 10.65 -11.59
C ARG A 504 -5.94 9.46 -12.41
N LYS A 505 -6.98 8.76 -11.96
CA LYS A 505 -7.56 7.60 -12.68
C LYS A 505 -8.08 7.96 -14.06
N ALA A 506 -8.60 9.17 -14.23
CA ALA A 506 -9.12 9.65 -15.53
C ALA A 506 -8.02 10.10 -16.51
N HIS A 507 -6.80 10.36 -16.01
CA HIS A 507 -5.72 10.95 -16.78
C HIS A 507 -4.42 10.14 -16.77
N PRO A 508 -4.27 9.18 -17.69
CA PRO A 508 -3.14 8.25 -17.75
C PRO A 508 -1.75 8.90 -17.85
N VAL A 509 -1.65 10.15 -18.28
CA VAL A 509 -0.35 10.86 -18.32
C VAL A 509 0.31 11.00 -16.95
N PHE A 510 -0.46 10.90 -15.85
CA PHE A 510 0.05 10.97 -14.48
C PHE A 510 0.40 9.60 -13.89
N HIS A 511 0.06 8.50 -14.58
CA HIS A 511 0.34 7.13 -14.12
C HIS A 511 0.73 6.22 -15.29
N LEU A 512 1.72 6.67 -16.05
CA LEU A 512 2.27 5.88 -17.15
C LEU A 512 2.89 4.57 -16.63
N PRO A 513 2.74 3.46 -17.36
CA PRO A 513 3.32 2.19 -16.94
C PRO A 513 4.85 2.18 -17.01
N VAL A 514 5.49 3.18 -17.62
CA VAL A 514 6.94 3.32 -17.77
C VAL A 514 7.39 4.74 -17.46
N GLU A 515 8.65 4.88 -17.05
CA GLU A 515 9.23 6.20 -16.80
C GLU A 515 9.24 7.07 -18.06
N PRO A 516 8.78 8.34 -18.00
CA PRO A 516 8.87 9.29 -19.11
C PRO A 516 10.32 9.51 -19.56
N LYS A 517 10.53 9.60 -20.88
CA LYS A 517 11.85 9.65 -21.51
C LYS A 517 12.34 11.08 -21.80
N ASN A 518 11.46 12.08 -21.68
CA ASN A 518 11.70 13.49 -22.05
C ASN A 518 12.07 13.68 -23.53
N ILE A 519 11.54 12.83 -24.41
CA ILE A 519 11.79 12.91 -25.85
C ILE A 519 10.47 12.71 -26.63
N ASP A 520 10.40 13.30 -27.82
CA ASP A 520 9.29 13.10 -28.74
C ASP A 520 9.50 11.86 -29.61
N TYR A 521 9.19 10.66 -29.06
CA TYR A 521 9.32 9.39 -29.79
C TYR A 521 8.06 9.02 -30.62
N LEU A 522 6.95 9.77 -30.46
CA LEU A 522 5.74 9.62 -31.29
C LEU A 522 5.72 10.60 -32.45
N VAL A 523 6.69 11.52 -32.53
CA VAL A 523 6.78 12.57 -33.56
C VAL A 523 5.50 13.44 -33.59
N CYS A 524 4.95 13.73 -32.40
CA CYS A 524 3.74 14.54 -32.25
C CYS A 524 4.03 16.05 -32.07
N GLY A 525 5.31 16.43 -32.00
CA GLY A 525 5.77 17.81 -31.82
C GLY A 525 6.02 18.21 -30.36
N HIS A 526 5.78 17.31 -29.41
CA HIS A 526 6.04 17.50 -27.97
C HIS A 526 6.68 16.26 -27.36
N PRO A 527 7.68 16.39 -26.47
CA PRO A 527 8.11 15.29 -25.62
C PRO A 527 6.97 14.76 -24.76
N ASP A 528 7.07 13.51 -24.30
CA ASP A 528 6.15 12.93 -23.32
C ASP A 528 6.00 13.81 -22.07
N VAL A 529 7.13 14.30 -21.55
CA VAL A 529 7.20 15.31 -20.47
C VAL A 529 8.27 16.35 -20.83
N SER A 530 8.01 17.63 -20.53
CA SER A 530 9.02 18.68 -20.66
C SER A 530 9.00 19.64 -19.48
N TYR A 531 10.16 20.24 -19.21
CA TYR A 531 10.37 21.11 -18.05
C TYR A 531 10.57 22.55 -18.48
N HIS A 532 10.02 23.46 -17.68
CA HIS A 532 9.97 24.89 -17.94
C HIS A 532 10.29 25.65 -16.64
N GLY A 533 10.84 26.85 -16.78
CA GLY A 533 10.85 27.82 -15.69
C GLY A 533 9.58 28.67 -15.67
N VAL A 534 9.65 29.88 -15.14
CA VAL A 534 8.58 30.88 -15.33
C VAL A 534 8.40 31.24 -16.82
N LYS A 535 9.45 31.07 -17.62
CA LYS A 535 9.41 31.15 -19.08
C LYS A 535 9.39 29.77 -19.70
N THR A 536 8.57 29.58 -20.73
CA THR A 536 8.48 28.29 -21.42
C THR A 536 9.81 27.86 -22.04
N TRP A 537 10.13 26.57 -21.96
CA TRP A 537 11.34 25.94 -22.48
C TRP A 537 12.65 26.45 -21.86
N CYS A 538 12.59 27.18 -20.75
CA CYS A 538 13.73 27.73 -20.03
C CYS A 538 13.68 27.26 -18.56
N PRO A 539 13.94 25.97 -18.27
CA PRO A 539 14.03 25.51 -16.89
C PRO A 539 15.24 26.17 -16.18
N GLU A 540 15.03 26.58 -14.95
CA GLU A 540 16.01 27.32 -14.15
C GLU A 540 16.43 26.46 -12.95
N PHE A 541 17.72 26.22 -12.79
CA PHE A 541 18.28 25.29 -11.78
C PHE A 541 19.15 25.97 -10.72
N GLU A 542 19.17 27.31 -10.69
CA GLU A 542 19.89 28.02 -9.65
C GLU A 542 19.32 27.66 -8.28
N THR A 543 20.17 27.51 -7.27
CA THR A 543 19.85 27.00 -5.93
C THR A 543 18.70 27.76 -5.25
N PHE A 544 18.57 29.05 -5.53
CA PHE A 544 17.50 29.89 -4.98
C PHE A 544 16.15 29.75 -5.70
N ARG A 545 16.09 29.03 -6.82
CA ARG A 545 14.83 28.83 -7.56
C ARG A 545 13.88 27.87 -6.84
N ARG A 546 12.61 28.22 -6.86
CA ARG A 546 11.51 27.47 -6.24
C ARG A 546 10.31 27.36 -7.18
N GLN A 547 10.53 27.62 -8.46
CA GLN A 547 9.52 27.63 -9.51
C GLN A 547 9.85 26.55 -10.53
N LEU A 548 8.84 25.81 -10.97
CA LEU A 548 8.96 24.81 -12.04
C LEU A 548 7.61 24.72 -12.79
N GLY A 549 7.67 24.65 -14.11
CA GLY A 549 6.56 24.22 -14.95
C GLY A 549 6.84 22.85 -15.53
N ILE A 550 5.87 21.95 -15.49
CA ILE A 550 5.94 20.63 -16.12
C ILE A 550 4.79 20.51 -17.13
N LEU A 551 5.13 20.27 -18.39
CA LEU A 551 4.16 19.94 -19.43
C LEU A 551 4.10 18.43 -19.63
N TYR A 552 2.94 17.85 -19.52
CA TYR A 552 2.62 16.47 -19.86
C TYR A 552 1.88 16.44 -21.21
N CYS A 553 2.39 15.68 -22.16
CA CYS A 553 1.81 15.57 -23.49
C CYS A 553 0.76 14.44 -23.52
N GLY A 554 -0.49 14.77 -23.79
CA GLY A 554 -1.60 13.82 -23.78
C GLY A 554 -1.50 12.69 -24.80
N GLU A 555 -0.70 12.86 -25.87
CA GLU A 555 -0.53 11.83 -26.89
C GLU A 555 0.16 10.55 -26.36
N TYR A 556 0.87 10.64 -25.22
CA TYR A 556 1.56 9.52 -24.59
C TYR A 556 0.70 8.80 -23.53
N GLY A 557 -0.41 9.41 -23.07
CA GLY A 557 -1.42 8.80 -22.22
C GLY A 557 -2.54 8.20 -23.06
N ARG A 558 -2.89 6.92 -22.84
CA ARG A 558 -4.03 6.29 -23.53
C ARG A 558 -5.13 5.97 -22.53
N ARG A 559 -6.31 6.54 -22.75
CA ARG A 559 -7.50 6.21 -21.97
C ARG A 559 -8.02 4.82 -22.34
N ALA A 560 -8.89 4.26 -21.50
CA ALA A 560 -9.48 2.93 -21.70
C ALA A 560 -10.24 2.78 -23.03
N ASP A 561 -10.78 3.86 -23.57
CA ASP A 561 -11.44 3.91 -24.89
C ASP A 561 -10.46 4.03 -26.08
N GLY A 562 -9.16 4.05 -25.82
CA GLY A 562 -8.09 4.15 -26.81
C GLY A 562 -7.82 5.60 -27.29
N THR A 563 -8.54 6.60 -26.79
CA THR A 563 -8.29 8.01 -27.11
C THR A 563 -7.04 8.53 -26.40
N SER A 564 -6.39 9.56 -26.96
CA SER A 564 -5.31 10.27 -26.28
C SER A 564 -5.86 11.07 -25.11
N ASP A 565 -5.05 11.22 -24.07
CA ASP A 565 -5.35 12.07 -22.94
C ASP A 565 -5.24 13.57 -23.33
N ASP A 566 -5.56 14.46 -22.39
CA ASP A 566 -5.38 15.89 -22.57
C ASP A 566 -3.93 16.29 -22.27
N TYR A 567 -3.51 17.45 -22.78
CA TYR A 567 -2.25 18.06 -22.35
C TYR A 567 -2.46 18.74 -21.00
N PHE A 568 -1.48 18.62 -20.12
CA PHE A 568 -1.50 19.27 -18.81
C PHE A 568 -0.24 20.09 -18.62
N PHE A 569 -0.40 21.31 -18.09
CA PHE A 569 0.70 22.10 -17.60
C PHE A 569 0.53 22.33 -16.10
N VAL A 570 1.50 21.86 -15.33
CA VAL A 570 1.51 21.99 -13.86
C VAL A 570 2.54 23.05 -13.48
N ALA A 571 2.08 24.16 -12.91
CA ALA A 571 2.92 25.26 -12.46
C ALA A 571 3.13 25.19 -10.94
N TYR A 572 4.35 24.91 -10.53
CA TYR A 572 4.78 24.85 -9.12
C TYR A 572 5.42 26.18 -8.75
N ASN A 573 4.86 26.90 -7.78
CA ASN A 573 5.44 28.08 -7.17
C ASN A 573 5.56 27.89 -5.66
N MET A 574 6.66 27.34 -5.18
CA MET A 574 6.92 27.18 -3.75
C MET A 574 7.58 28.41 -3.11
N HIS A 575 7.79 29.48 -3.88
CA HIS A 575 8.28 30.76 -3.40
C HIS A 575 7.18 31.51 -2.61
N TRP A 576 7.59 32.44 -1.75
CA TRP A 576 6.70 33.28 -0.92
C TRP A 576 6.14 34.51 -1.63
N ALA A 577 6.51 34.74 -2.89
CA ALA A 577 5.94 35.77 -3.76
C ALA A 577 5.21 35.15 -4.95
N PRO A 578 4.22 35.84 -5.52
CA PRO A 578 3.58 35.39 -6.76
C PRO A 578 4.56 35.50 -7.95
N HIS A 579 4.43 34.62 -8.93
CA HIS A 579 5.22 34.62 -10.14
C HIS A 579 4.35 34.43 -11.37
N GLU A 580 4.62 35.18 -12.43
CA GLU A 580 3.93 35.05 -13.70
C GLU A 580 4.59 33.96 -14.56
N PHE A 581 3.83 32.93 -14.89
CA PHE A 581 4.25 31.82 -15.73
C PHE A 581 3.73 31.99 -17.15
N ASP A 582 4.62 31.82 -18.15
CA ASP A 582 4.21 31.60 -19.52
C ASP A 582 3.65 30.19 -19.69
N LEU A 583 2.53 30.05 -20.39
CA LEU A 583 1.93 28.75 -20.72
C LEU A 583 2.49 28.23 -22.06
N PRO A 584 2.89 26.95 -22.16
CA PRO A 584 3.38 26.35 -23.39
C PRO A 584 2.33 26.41 -24.49
N LYS A 585 2.79 26.56 -25.72
CA LYS A 585 1.91 26.58 -26.90
C LYS A 585 1.32 25.18 -27.13
N LEU A 586 0.00 25.11 -27.26
CA LEU A 586 -0.72 23.88 -27.57
C LEU A 586 -0.79 23.61 -29.09
N PRO A 587 -1.08 22.36 -29.49
CA PRO A 587 -1.49 22.05 -30.85
C PRO A 587 -2.63 22.93 -31.36
N LYS A 588 -2.68 23.17 -32.68
CA LYS A 588 -3.68 24.06 -33.27
C LYS A 588 -5.12 23.65 -32.92
N GLY A 589 -5.89 24.63 -32.47
CA GLY A 589 -7.30 24.44 -32.10
C GLY A 589 -7.53 23.98 -30.66
N MET A 590 -6.49 23.90 -29.84
CA MET A 590 -6.61 23.67 -28.38
C MET A 590 -6.31 24.95 -27.61
N GLN A 591 -6.90 25.08 -26.43
CA GLN A 591 -6.70 26.18 -25.48
C GLN A 591 -6.49 25.64 -24.07
N TRP A 592 -5.85 26.45 -23.21
CA TRP A 592 -5.67 26.13 -21.79
C TRP A 592 -6.88 26.56 -20.97
N THR A 593 -7.28 25.75 -19.99
CA THR A 593 -8.19 26.12 -18.89
C THR A 593 -7.58 25.73 -17.58
N LEU A 594 -7.77 26.53 -16.55
CA LEU A 594 -7.34 26.22 -15.18
C LEU A 594 -8.34 25.22 -14.59
N CYS A 595 -7.85 24.07 -14.10
CA CYS A 595 -8.69 23.06 -13.48
C CYS A 595 -8.40 22.84 -11.98
N ILE A 596 -7.19 23.18 -11.50
CA ILE A 596 -6.85 23.12 -10.09
C ILE A 596 -6.02 24.33 -9.69
N ASN A 597 -6.37 24.95 -8.54
CA ASN A 597 -5.62 26.03 -7.92
C ASN A 597 -5.62 25.82 -6.40
N THR A 598 -4.50 25.37 -5.83
CA THR A 598 -4.41 25.06 -4.39
C THR A 598 -4.60 26.27 -3.48
N ASP A 599 -4.50 27.51 -4.00
CA ASP A 599 -4.75 28.75 -3.26
C ASP A 599 -6.24 29.09 -3.14
N ASP A 600 -7.08 28.53 -4.00
CA ASP A 600 -8.52 28.74 -3.99
C ASP A 600 -9.20 27.94 -2.88
N ALA A 601 -9.28 28.57 -1.69
CA ALA A 601 -9.91 27.96 -0.54
C ALA A 601 -11.44 27.91 -0.64
N ASP A 602 -12.06 28.79 -1.42
CA ASP A 602 -13.52 28.90 -1.51
C ASP A 602 -14.11 27.76 -2.37
N ASN A 603 -13.34 27.27 -3.36
CA ASN A 603 -13.68 26.13 -4.19
C ASN A 603 -12.88 24.87 -3.86
N ASN A 604 -12.32 24.77 -2.66
CA ASN A 604 -11.52 23.62 -2.19
C ASN A 604 -10.31 23.30 -3.08
N GLY A 605 -9.83 24.26 -3.86
CA GLY A 605 -8.73 24.08 -4.80
C GLY A 605 -9.15 23.51 -6.16
N ILE A 606 -10.43 23.22 -6.38
CA ILE A 606 -10.98 22.65 -7.61
C ILE A 606 -11.64 23.78 -8.41
N CYS A 607 -11.14 24.04 -9.63
CA CYS A 607 -11.75 24.99 -10.53
C CYS A 607 -12.73 24.22 -11.42
N PRO A 608 -14.05 24.45 -11.31
CA PRO A 608 -14.99 23.81 -12.21
C PRO A 608 -14.65 24.24 -13.66
N PRO A 609 -14.78 23.33 -14.64
CA PRO A 609 -14.63 23.73 -16.04
C PRO A 609 -15.60 24.86 -16.28
N GLU A 610 -15.09 26.01 -16.74
CA GLU A 610 -15.97 27.08 -17.19
C GLU A 610 -16.93 26.45 -18.22
N SER A 611 -18.19 26.35 -17.87
CA SER A 611 -19.22 25.97 -18.82
C SER A 611 -19.23 27.06 -19.87
N LEU A 612 -18.52 26.82 -20.98
CA LEU A 612 -18.69 27.63 -22.19
C LEU A 612 -20.13 27.40 -22.66
N GLU A 613 -21.03 28.20 -22.13
CA GLU A 613 -22.37 28.26 -22.66
C GLU A 613 -22.24 28.53 -24.18
N ALA A 614 -22.92 27.71 -24.97
CA ALA A 614 -22.92 27.85 -26.42
C ALA A 614 -23.36 29.28 -26.79
N GLY A 615 -22.41 30.13 -27.16
CA GLY A 615 -22.69 31.53 -27.57
C GLY A 615 -21.75 32.58 -26.97
N GLN A 616 -20.83 32.24 -26.09
CA GLN A 616 -19.79 33.17 -25.65
C GLN A 616 -18.71 33.32 -26.74
N GLU A 617 -18.29 34.57 -26.98
CA GLU A 617 -17.16 34.86 -27.88
C GLU A 617 -15.91 34.10 -27.38
N PRO A 618 -15.00 33.63 -28.27
CA PRO A 618 -13.81 32.96 -27.89
C PRO A 618 -13.01 33.86 -26.93
N GLN A 619 -12.79 33.37 -25.69
CA GLN A 619 -11.92 34.04 -24.74
C GLN A 619 -10.53 34.20 -25.37
N GLU A 620 -9.83 35.29 -25.03
CA GLU A 620 -8.44 35.46 -25.43
C GLU A 620 -7.62 34.24 -25.02
N GLU A 621 -6.76 33.77 -25.93
CA GLU A 621 -5.86 32.63 -25.67
C GLU A 621 -5.05 32.88 -24.42
N LEU A 622 -5.22 32.04 -23.38
CA LEU A 622 -4.50 32.17 -22.13
C LEU A 622 -3.02 31.83 -22.36
N ARG A 623 -2.16 32.85 -22.31
CA ARG A 623 -0.73 32.71 -22.59
C ARG A 623 0.17 32.85 -21.35
N GLN A 624 -0.32 33.54 -20.34
CA GLN A 624 0.40 33.79 -19.09
C GLN A 624 -0.59 33.71 -17.92
N TYR A 625 -0.10 33.32 -16.76
CA TYR A 625 -0.90 33.29 -15.55
C TYR A 625 -0.07 33.61 -14.32
N MET A 626 -0.63 34.42 -13.41
CA MET A 626 0.00 34.75 -12.13
C MET A 626 -0.26 33.63 -11.13
N VAL A 627 0.78 32.84 -10.85
CA VAL A 627 0.73 31.74 -9.88
C VAL A 627 0.95 32.30 -8.48
N PRO A 628 -0.01 32.13 -7.55
CA PRO A 628 0.09 32.63 -6.19
C PRO A 628 1.27 32.04 -5.42
N PRO A 629 1.69 32.67 -4.31
CA PRO A 629 2.80 32.15 -3.50
C PRO A 629 2.43 30.81 -2.85
N ARG A 630 3.39 29.90 -2.77
CA ARG A 630 3.24 28.57 -2.17
C ARG A 630 2.03 27.81 -2.71
N SER A 631 1.89 27.76 -4.03
CA SER A 631 0.74 27.16 -4.71
C SER A 631 1.16 26.32 -5.89
N ILE A 632 0.32 25.34 -6.22
CA ILE A 632 0.41 24.53 -7.44
C ILE A 632 -0.87 24.75 -8.23
N LEU A 633 -0.70 25.05 -9.50
CA LEU A 633 -1.81 25.23 -10.46
C LEU A 633 -1.72 24.18 -11.55
N VAL A 634 -2.87 23.64 -11.95
CA VAL A 634 -2.96 22.67 -13.04
C VAL A 634 -3.82 23.23 -14.14
N PHE A 635 -3.24 23.36 -15.32
CA PHE A 635 -3.92 23.74 -16.54
C PHE A 635 -4.14 22.51 -17.40
N ARG A 636 -5.34 22.40 -17.98
CA ARG A 636 -5.76 21.32 -18.87
C ARG A 636 -6.06 21.87 -20.24
N SER A 637 -5.68 21.15 -21.31
CA SER A 637 -6.08 21.52 -22.68
C SER A 637 -7.53 21.13 -22.95
N PHE A 638 -8.21 21.92 -23.75
CA PHE A 638 -9.52 21.58 -24.29
C PHE A 638 -9.66 22.08 -25.74
N LYS A 639 -10.57 21.48 -26.49
CA LYS A 639 -10.96 21.94 -27.82
C LYS A 639 -12.26 22.73 -27.70
N PRO A 640 -12.28 24.06 -27.96
CA PRO A 640 -13.51 24.83 -28.00
C PRO A 640 -14.48 24.22 -28.98
N ILE A 641 -15.74 24.10 -28.61
CA ILE A 641 -16.80 23.70 -29.54
C ILE A 641 -16.93 24.84 -30.54
N SER A 642 -16.50 24.64 -31.80
CA SER A 642 -16.78 25.59 -32.87
C SER A 642 -18.30 25.66 -33.03
N GLY A 643 -18.88 26.78 -32.64
CA GLY A 643 -20.29 27.07 -32.96
C GLY A 643 -20.54 26.89 -34.44
N PRO A 644 -21.80 26.65 -34.90
CA PRO A 644 -22.09 26.50 -36.30
C PRO A 644 -21.57 27.74 -37.03
N ALA A 645 -20.70 27.51 -38.03
CA ALA A 645 -20.15 28.59 -38.86
C ALA A 645 -21.29 29.53 -39.30
N SER A 646 -21.24 30.77 -38.84
CA SER A 646 -22.19 31.78 -39.34
C SER A 646 -22.01 31.88 -40.84
N GLU A 647 -23.00 31.44 -41.61
CA GLU A 647 -23.11 31.72 -43.02
C GLU A 647 -23.13 33.24 -43.22
N LYS A 648 -21.96 33.82 -43.37
CA LYS A 648 -21.77 35.13 -43.97
C LYS A 648 -20.61 35.06 -44.95
N ASP A 649 -20.91 34.55 -46.14
CA ASP A 649 -20.31 35.06 -47.37
C ASP A 649 -21.24 34.72 -48.54
N GLY A 650 -22.15 35.67 -48.75
CA GLY A 650 -22.94 35.73 -49.92
C GLY A 650 -22.17 36.34 -51.09
N LYS A 651 -22.18 35.65 -52.20
CA LYS A 651 -22.01 36.08 -53.55
C LYS A 651 -20.65 36.61 -54.05
N LYS A 652 -19.96 35.74 -54.77
CA LYS A 652 -19.52 36.12 -56.14
C LYS A 652 -19.62 34.91 -57.06
N VAL A 653 -20.57 35.03 -57.95
CA VAL A 653 -20.76 34.20 -59.15
C VAL A 653 -19.63 34.48 -60.13
N GLY A 654 -18.96 33.47 -60.59
CA GLY A 654 -17.97 33.53 -61.65
C GLY A 654 -17.85 32.16 -62.31
N LYS A 655 -18.63 32.03 -63.41
CA LYS A 655 -18.58 30.92 -64.35
C LYS A 655 -17.17 30.67 -64.85
N VAL A 656 -16.71 29.42 -64.94
CA VAL A 656 -16.16 28.80 -66.16
C VAL A 656 -16.28 27.28 -66.09
N VAL A 657 -16.76 26.77 -67.21
CA VAL A 657 -17.23 25.45 -67.56
C VAL A 657 -16.10 24.63 -68.23
N LYS A 658 -16.21 23.33 -68.17
CA LYS A 658 -15.66 22.24 -69.06
C LYS A 658 -14.22 21.77 -68.71
N SER A 659 -13.87 20.48 -68.76
CA SER A 659 -14.50 19.27 -69.35
C SER A 659 -13.70 18.05 -68.93
N VAL A 660 -14.38 17.01 -68.64
CA VAL A 660 -14.32 15.61 -69.16
C VAL A 660 -12.95 14.92 -69.19
N LYS A 661 -12.76 13.86 -68.49
CA LYS A 661 -12.88 12.49 -69.04
C LYS A 661 -12.72 11.42 -67.94
N ARG A 662 -13.70 10.55 -67.91
CA ARG A 662 -13.67 9.21 -67.31
C ARG A 662 -12.67 8.33 -68.10
N GLN A 663 -11.94 7.50 -67.37
CA GLN A 663 -11.67 6.14 -67.86
C GLN A 663 -11.65 5.14 -66.70
N ASN A 664 -12.36 4.11 -66.99
CA ASN A 664 -12.73 2.93 -66.21
C ASN A 664 -11.61 1.90 -66.05
N VAL A 665 -11.73 1.14 -64.95
CA VAL A 665 -11.74 -0.33 -64.85
C VAL A 665 -10.40 -1.02 -64.85
N ARG A 666 -10.07 -1.71 -63.73
CA ARG A 666 -10.22 -3.17 -63.60
C ARG A 666 -9.77 -3.67 -62.25
N LYS A 667 -10.53 -4.63 -61.77
CA LYS A 667 -10.35 -5.47 -60.56
C LYS A 667 -9.27 -6.53 -60.74
N GLU A 668 -8.69 -6.91 -59.56
CA GLU A 668 -8.22 -8.21 -59.12
C GLU A 668 -6.85 -8.74 -59.60
N PRO A 669 -6.23 -9.73 -58.85
CA PRO A 669 -6.32 -10.07 -57.41
C PRO A 669 -4.95 -10.22 -56.70
N ALA A 670 -5.08 -10.55 -55.40
CA ALA A 670 -4.03 -10.93 -54.45
C ALA A 670 -3.00 -11.94 -54.96
N LYS A 671 -1.75 -11.73 -54.56
CA LYS A 671 -0.80 -12.76 -54.06
C LYS A 671 0.54 -12.16 -53.62
N GLU A 672 1.05 -12.79 -52.54
CA GLU A 672 2.46 -12.80 -52.10
C GLU A 672 2.89 -11.71 -51.13
N ALA A 673 2.55 -12.00 -49.86
CA ALA A 673 3.35 -11.66 -48.72
C ALA A 673 4.25 -12.89 -48.41
N GLU A 674 5.47 -12.84 -48.85
CA GLU A 674 6.63 -13.63 -48.36
C GLU A 674 7.86 -13.05 -49.06
N THR A 675 8.67 -12.37 -48.32
CA THR A 675 10.09 -12.10 -48.48
C THR A 675 10.46 -10.71 -47.98
N VAL A 676 10.55 -10.54 -46.68
CA VAL A 676 11.51 -9.64 -46.01
C VAL A 676 11.71 -10.16 -44.56
N VAL A 677 12.32 -11.31 -44.43
CA VAL A 677 12.98 -11.76 -43.20
C VAL A 677 14.29 -12.40 -43.59
N ALA A 678 15.25 -11.59 -43.98
CA ALA A 678 16.64 -12.00 -44.07
C ALA A 678 17.53 -10.79 -44.34
N ALA A 679 17.70 -9.87 -43.36
CA ALA A 679 18.82 -8.95 -43.34
C ALA A 679 18.81 -8.16 -42.02
N ALA A 680 19.04 -8.84 -40.90
CA ALA A 680 19.49 -8.28 -39.62
C ALA A 680 20.07 -9.40 -38.75
N ARG A 681 21.05 -10.11 -39.30
CA ARG A 681 22.05 -10.84 -38.52
C ARG A 681 23.37 -10.44 -39.14
N GLU A 682 24.06 -9.54 -38.43
CA GLU A 682 25.43 -9.09 -38.54
C GLU A 682 25.47 -7.56 -38.45
N LEU A 683 25.47 -7.10 -37.20
CA LEU A 683 26.24 -5.98 -36.65
C LEU A 683 25.93 -5.89 -35.18
#